data_47191a8b5ff35699694a77d12cfd69cf
#
_entry.id   47191a8b5ff35699694a77d12cfd69cf
#
_cell.length_a   1.000
_cell.length_b   1.000
_cell.length_c   1.000
_cell.angle_alpha   90.00
_cell.angle_beta   90.00
_cell.angle_gamma   90.00
#
_symmetry.space_group_name_H-M   'P 1'
#
loop_
_entity.id
_entity.type
_entity.pdbx_description
1 polymer ?
#
loop_
_entity_poly.entity_id
_entity_poly.type
_entity_poly.pdbx_seq_one_letter_code
_entity_poly.pdbx_strand_id
1 'polypeptide(L)'
;MASFIVNGHPVTVEKNQKLIRYLRDTLHLTSVKDGCSEGACGTCHVLIDGKPTKACVPQTDKLEGKTIVTVEGLSDWEKQVYVFAFGETGAVQCGFCIPGMVISAKALLDVNPDPTREEAAFAIRNNICRCTGYVKIIDGILLAGKIFREGKLPQPAADDWQMGSRVHRLDVAEKVLGYGQYPDDVYMDGMCYGSAVRSQYARARVLSIDTSEAEALPGVVCVLTQKDIPGKVNVGHLKKDQPTMIGIGEITHYLGDAVALVCARDRETLEEAKKLVKVAYEVLPAVHDPEEAAAPDAPLVFEEEESNVQAYKHVSRGDAEGAIRRSKYVLTRHFHTPWTEHAFLEPECCVALPLENGGVKLLTTDQSSHTTMHECASMLGVDYEHCQVQNMLVGGGFGGKEDMSVQHHAALLAYVARVPVKVKLTRQESILIHPKRHSFDMDFTMGCDENGIIQGVKASVVSDTGAFASLGGPVLERACTHAAGPYAYENFEIEGRAYYTNNPPAGAFRGFGVTQTCFCTETLLNEMADLVGISPWEIRYRNAIRPGGVLPNGQIVDDSTGLVETLEAIKPAYDEAVKNGDPVGIACAMKNAGVGVGIPDWGRCKLIVEADEKVHIYSGASCIGQGLGTVLVQVVVTNTGLHRDNIVYERSNTWIAPDSGDTSGSRQTLVTGEATRRACEKLSAALAGKTLHDLVGQEFYGEYLAKTDPLGADVPNPVSHVAYGYATQMCILDRETGRVKKMVAAHDVGKAVNPLSCEGQIEGGVVMSLGYALTEQYPIDENCKPTAKYGMLGLFRANQIPPEIQAIVVEKPGLNVAGGAIGIGEITSIPTAPAIADAYFRLDGQRRLTLPLENTPYARKK
;
A
#
# COMPACT_ATOMS: atom_id res chain seq x y z
N MET A 1 -31.45 -1.09 28.58
CA MET A 1 -31.02 -2.48 28.86
C MET A 1 -31.55 -3.35 27.74
N ALA A 2 -30.72 -4.17 27.15
CA ALA A 2 -31.12 -5.11 26.10
C ALA A 2 -30.41 -6.45 26.32
N SER A 3 -31.14 -7.56 26.14
CA SER A 3 -30.62 -8.92 26.32
C SER A 3 -30.64 -9.65 24.96
N PHE A 4 -29.52 -10.24 24.57
CA PHE A 4 -29.36 -10.98 23.32
C PHE A 4 -28.31 -12.07 23.48
N ILE A 5 -28.09 -12.87 22.44
CA ILE A 5 -27.14 -13.99 22.49
C ILE A 5 -25.93 -13.65 21.59
N VAL A 6 -24.72 -13.85 22.10
CA VAL A 6 -23.47 -13.69 21.32
C VAL A 6 -22.72 -15.01 21.36
N ASN A 7 -22.49 -15.64 20.20
CA ASN A 7 -21.78 -16.92 20.08
C ASN A 7 -22.31 -18.01 21.03
N GLY A 8 -23.64 -18.09 21.18
CA GLY A 8 -24.32 -19.05 22.05
C GLY A 8 -24.40 -18.65 23.53
N HIS A 9 -23.83 -17.53 23.94
CA HIS A 9 -23.85 -17.05 25.31
C HIS A 9 -24.84 -15.88 25.49
N PRO A 10 -25.77 -15.93 26.49
CA PRO A 10 -26.65 -14.82 26.76
C PRO A 10 -25.87 -13.65 27.36
N VAL A 11 -26.12 -12.45 26.88
CA VAL A 11 -25.54 -11.22 27.40
C VAL A 11 -26.61 -10.16 27.67
N THR A 12 -26.39 -9.28 28.65
CA THR A 12 -27.24 -8.13 28.93
C THR A 12 -26.40 -6.87 28.89
N VAL A 13 -26.84 -5.88 28.11
CA VAL A 13 -26.16 -4.60 27.95
C VAL A 13 -26.97 -3.50 28.63
N GLU A 14 -26.39 -2.86 29.62
CA GLU A 14 -27.03 -1.79 30.37
C GLU A 14 -27.01 -0.46 29.63
N LYS A 15 -25.84 -0.08 29.09
CA LYS A 15 -25.61 1.17 28.37
C LYS A 15 -25.77 0.96 26.86
N ASN A 16 -26.66 1.74 26.23
CA ASN A 16 -26.82 1.70 24.79
C ASN A 16 -25.54 2.21 24.07
N GLN A 17 -25.07 1.44 23.11
CA GLN A 17 -23.89 1.75 22.32
C GLN A 17 -23.92 1.03 20.96
N LYS A 18 -23.05 1.39 20.02
CA LYS A 18 -22.91 0.63 18.79
C LYS A 18 -22.46 -0.81 19.08
N LEU A 19 -23.05 -1.78 18.40
CA LEU A 19 -22.74 -3.20 18.60
C LEU A 19 -21.23 -3.47 18.48
N ILE A 20 -20.53 -2.86 17.50
CA ILE A 20 -19.09 -3.04 17.33
C ILE A 20 -18.29 -2.66 18.58
N ARG A 21 -18.70 -1.61 19.31
CA ARG A 21 -18.03 -1.20 20.56
C ARG A 21 -18.22 -2.25 21.65
N TYR A 22 -19.42 -2.77 21.79
CA TYR A 22 -19.70 -3.83 22.76
C TYR A 22 -18.91 -5.11 22.46
N LEU A 23 -18.92 -5.56 21.20
CA LEU A 23 -18.21 -6.77 20.80
C LEU A 23 -16.69 -6.64 20.98
N ARG A 24 -16.11 -5.50 20.61
CA ARG A 24 -14.66 -5.28 20.69
C ARG A 24 -14.19 -4.84 22.08
N ASP A 25 -14.78 -3.76 22.61
CA ASP A 25 -14.25 -3.09 23.80
C ASP A 25 -14.69 -3.79 25.10
N THR A 26 -15.81 -4.56 25.09
CA THR A 26 -16.33 -5.28 26.28
C THR A 26 -16.06 -6.79 26.19
N LEU A 27 -16.37 -7.42 25.05
CA LEU A 27 -16.23 -8.87 24.90
C LEU A 27 -14.88 -9.29 24.27
N HIS A 28 -14.08 -8.35 23.82
CA HIS A 28 -12.77 -8.57 23.15
C HIS A 28 -12.83 -9.53 21.96
N LEU A 29 -13.93 -9.53 21.21
CA LEU A 29 -14.11 -10.31 19.99
C LEU A 29 -13.43 -9.58 18.81
N THR A 30 -12.13 -9.79 18.66
CA THR A 30 -11.27 -9.04 17.76
C THR A 30 -11.38 -9.45 16.30
N SER A 31 -12.05 -10.56 15.95
CA SER A 31 -12.40 -10.87 14.56
C SER A 31 -13.31 -9.81 13.93
N VAL A 32 -14.07 -9.08 14.75
CA VAL A 32 -14.91 -7.96 14.32
C VAL A 32 -14.02 -6.73 14.15
N LYS A 33 -13.47 -6.52 12.94
CA LYS A 33 -12.50 -5.44 12.67
C LYS A 33 -13.20 -4.10 12.42
N ASP A 34 -12.64 -3.03 13.00
CA ASP A 34 -13.15 -1.66 12.84
C ASP A 34 -12.35 -0.90 11.78
N GLY A 35 -12.77 -1.01 10.50
CA GLY A 35 -12.10 -0.37 9.37
C GLY A 35 -12.59 1.03 9.04
N CYS A 36 -13.89 1.29 9.08
CA CYS A 36 -14.42 2.60 8.70
C CYS A 36 -15.40 3.22 9.71
N SER A 37 -16.05 2.44 10.57
CA SER A 37 -17.13 2.89 11.46
C SER A 37 -18.27 3.67 10.77
N GLU A 38 -18.35 3.64 9.43
CA GLU A 38 -19.28 4.41 8.58
C GLU A 38 -20.27 3.51 7.81
N GLY A 39 -20.27 2.21 8.08
CA GLY A 39 -21.15 1.27 7.38
C GLY A 39 -20.71 0.97 5.93
N ALA A 40 -19.49 1.32 5.50
CA ALA A 40 -19.05 1.19 4.12
C ALA A 40 -18.23 -0.08 3.83
N CYS A 41 -17.19 -0.38 4.66
CA CYS A 41 -16.15 -1.35 4.32
C CYS A 41 -16.53 -2.82 4.56
N GLY A 42 -17.42 -3.13 5.50
CA GLY A 42 -17.86 -4.50 5.81
C GLY A 42 -16.86 -5.36 6.60
N THR A 43 -15.74 -4.81 7.08
CA THR A 43 -14.77 -5.56 7.91
C THR A 43 -15.34 -6.01 9.25
N CYS A 44 -16.39 -5.33 9.71
CA CYS A 44 -17.09 -5.60 10.95
C CYS A 44 -18.35 -6.47 10.77
N HIS A 45 -18.47 -7.24 9.68
CA HIS A 45 -19.62 -8.13 9.50
C HIS A 45 -19.70 -9.17 10.63
N VAL A 46 -20.93 -9.34 11.13
CA VAL A 46 -21.37 -10.40 12.04
C VAL A 46 -22.67 -10.97 11.48
N LEU A 47 -23.06 -12.16 11.87
CA LEU A 47 -24.43 -12.61 11.61
C LEU A 47 -25.36 -12.11 12.72
N ILE A 48 -26.47 -11.51 12.35
CA ILE A 48 -27.61 -11.23 13.26
C ILE A 48 -28.78 -12.02 12.73
N ASP A 49 -29.23 -13.00 13.51
CA ASP A 49 -30.26 -13.99 13.11
C ASP A 49 -29.95 -14.62 11.72
N GLY A 50 -28.70 -15.04 11.51
CA GLY A 50 -28.21 -15.65 10.29
C GLY A 50 -27.95 -14.71 9.10
N LYS A 51 -28.18 -13.39 9.25
CA LYS A 51 -27.98 -12.39 8.18
C LYS A 51 -26.71 -11.57 8.39
N PRO A 52 -25.84 -11.43 7.36
CA PRO A 52 -24.62 -10.64 7.46
C PRO A 52 -24.96 -9.16 7.66
N THR A 53 -24.51 -8.61 8.79
CA THR A 53 -24.80 -7.24 9.20
C THR A 53 -23.52 -6.56 9.68
N LYS A 54 -23.33 -5.30 9.29
CA LYS A 54 -22.18 -4.47 9.71
C LYS A 54 -22.38 -4.03 11.17
N ALA A 55 -21.59 -4.54 12.09
CA ALA A 55 -21.71 -4.28 13.53
C ALA A 55 -21.53 -2.80 13.91
N CYS A 56 -20.93 -1.99 13.06
CA CYS A 56 -20.79 -0.53 13.28
C CYS A 56 -22.09 0.26 13.07
N VAL A 57 -23.17 -0.37 12.58
CA VAL A 57 -24.45 0.30 12.29
C VAL A 57 -25.46 0.17 13.42
N PRO A 58 -25.84 -1.04 13.90
CA PRO A 58 -26.89 -1.17 14.90
C PRO A 58 -26.43 -0.71 16.29
N GLN A 59 -27.40 -0.14 17.03
CA GLN A 59 -27.28 0.14 18.45
C GLN A 59 -27.73 -1.08 19.25
N THR A 60 -27.12 -1.30 20.43
CA THR A 60 -27.42 -2.48 21.26
C THR A 60 -28.84 -2.54 21.75
N ASP A 61 -29.54 -1.40 21.94
CA ASP A 61 -30.94 -1.34 22.36
C ASP A 61 -31.93 -1.91 21.32
N LYS A 62 -31.49 -2.08 20.04
CA LYS A 62 -32.28 -2.66 18.95
C LYS A 62 -32.09 -4.16 18.79
N LEU A 63 -31.33 -4.80 19.68
CA LEU A 63 -30.91 -6.20 19.55
C LEU A 63 -31.57 -7.15 20.54
N GLU A 64 -32.63 -6.69 21.25
CA GLU A 64 -33.37 -7.53 22.19
C GLU A 64 -33.81 -8.86 21.56
N GLY A 65 -33.45 -9.98 22.19
CA GLY A 65 -33.78 -11.35 21.75
C GLY A 65 -33.05 -11.83 20.49
N LYS A 66 -32.10 -11.05 19.92
CA LYS A 66 -31.35 -11.42 18.73
C LYS A 66 -30.21 -12.40 19.00
N THR A 67 -29.83 -13.17 17.98
CA THR A 67 -28.65 -14.03 18.03
C THR A 67 -27.56 -13.48 17.12
N ILE A 68 -26.37 -13.27 17.70
CA ILE A 68 -25.20 -12.71 17.02
C ILE A 68 -24.11 -13.76 16.96
N VAL A 69 -23.54 -13.96 15.77
CA VAL A 69 -22.42 -14.87 15.56
C VAL A 69 -21.25 -14.11 14.93
N THR A 70 -20.07 -14.22 15.54
CA THR A 70 -18.79 -13.75 15.02
C THR A 70 -17.94 -14.95 14.59
N VAL A 71 -16.75 -14.74 14.02
CA VAL A 71 -15.87 -15.84 13.61
C VAL A 71 -15.46 -16.72 14.79
N GLU A 72 -15.32 -16.14 15.99
CA GLU A 72 -15.05 -16.90 17.22
C GLU A 72 -16.12 -17.95 17.51
N GLY A 73 -17.38 -17.69 17.15
CA GLY A 73 -18.52 -18.58 17.35
C GLY A 73 -18.72 -19.65 16.30
N LEU A 74 -17.87 -19.75 15.29
CA LEU A 74 -17.90 -20.84 14.32
C LEU A 74 -17.46 -22.16 14.95
N SER A 75 -17.99 -23.27 14.46
CA SER A 75 -17.54 -24.61 14.85
C SER A 75 -16.08 -24.85 14.43
N ASP A 76 -15.42 -25.81 15.09
CA ASP A 76 -14.02 -26.13 14.76
C ASP A 76 -13.88 -26.65 13.32
N TRP A 77 -14.88 -27.34 12.80
CA TRP A 77 -14.92 -27.79 11.40
C TRP A 77 -15.02 -26.60 10.44
N GLU A 78 -15.91 -25.65 10.65
CA GLU A 78 -16.03 -24.45 9.84
C GLU A 78 -14.72 -23.64 9.85
N LYS A 79 -14.09 -23.48 11.01
CA LYS A 79 -12.80 -22.81 11.14
C LYS A 79 -11.72 -23.50 10.30
N GLN A 80 -11.62 -24.84 10.38
CA GLN A 80 -10.66 -25.61 9.58
C GLN A 80 -10.90 -25.45 8.08
N VAL A 81 -12.16 -25.51 7.64
CA VAL A 81 -12.52 -25.36 6.22
C VAL A 81 -12.14 -23.99 5.69
N TYR A 82 -12.50 -22.90 6.40
CA TYR A 82 -12.19 -21.55 5.95
C TYR A 82 -10.68 -21.28 5.95
N VAL A 83 -9.95 -21.73 6.98
CA VAL A 83 -8.49 -21.61 7.02
C VAL A 83 -7.84 -22.31 5.84
N PHE A 84 -8.24 -23.57 5.57
CA PHE A 84 -7.70 -24.32 4.44
C PHE A 84 -8.05 -23.66 3.10
N ALA A 85 -9.34 -23.40 2.86
CA ALA A 85 -9.80 -22.89 1.56
C ALA A 85 -9.19 -21.53 1.20
N PHE A 86 -9.12 -20.61 2.15
CA PHE A 86 -8.52 -19.30 1.93
C PHE A 86 -7.00 -19.36 1.84
N GLY A 87 -6.36 -20.31 2.52
CA GLY A 87 -4.94 -20.60 2.37
C GLY A 87 -4.59 -21.17 1.01
N GLU A 88 -5.28 -22.20 0.58
CA GLU A 88 -5.04 -22.93 -0.67
C GLU A 88 -5.23 -22.05 -1.91
N THR A 89 -6.21 -21.17 -1.89
CA THR A 89 -6.46 -20.24 -3.00
C THR A 89 -5.60 -18.98 -2.94
N GLY A 90 -4.88 -18.73 -1.84
CA GLY A 90 -4.11 -17.47 -1.66
C GLY A 90 -5.00 -16.23 -1.41
N ALA A 91 -6.20 -16.44 -0.86
CA ALA A 91 -7.19 -15.40 -0.61
C ALA A 91 -6.77 -14.36 0.45
N VAL A 92 -5.72 -14.63 1.22
CA VAL A 92 -5.29 -13.83 2.35
C VAL A 92 -4.04 -13.00 2.00
N GLN A 93 -4.11 -11.68 2.18
CA GLN A 93 -2.94 -10.82 2.14
C GLN A 93 -2.77 -10.08 3.46
N CYS A 94 -3.19 -8.81 3.60
CA CYS A 94 -3.09 -8.12 4.89
C CYS A 94 -3.99 -8.75 5.97
N GLY A 95 -5.10 -9.37 5.60
CA GLY A 95 -5.98 -10.13 6.49
C GLY A 95 -7.07 -9.32 7.16
N PHE A 96 -7.00 -7.99 7.15
CA PHE A 96 -7.91 -7.13 7.92
C PHE A 96 -9.39 -7.28 7.50
N CYS A 97 -9.68 -7.50 6.22
CA CYS A 97 -11.04 -7.70 5.72
C CYS A 97 -11.54 -9.17 5.84
N ILE A 98 -10.63 -10.11 6.06
CA ILE A 98 -10.93 -11.54 5.87
C ILE A 98 -11.94 -12.11 6.87
N PRO A 99 -11.91 -11.80 8.18
CA PRO A 99 -12.95 -12.29 9.09
C PRO A 99 -14.36 -11.86 8.66
N GLY A 100 -14.51 -10.60 8.21
CA GLY A 100 -15.78 -10.11 7.66
C GLY A 100 -16.20 -10.82 6.37
N MET A 101 -15.24 -11.19 5.51
CA MET A 101 -15.47 -12.00 4.30
C MET A 101 -15.94 -13.43 4.67
N VAL A 102 -15.33 -14.05 5.69
CA VAL A 102 -15.73 -15.37 6.19
C VAL A 102 -17.18 -15.36 6.69
N ILE A 103 -17.58 -14.35 7.42
CA ILE A 103 -18.98 -14.20 7.88
C ILE A 103 -19.95 -14.08 6.69
N SER A 104 -19.60 -13.30 5.68
CA SER A 104 -20.42 -13.17 4.46
C SER A 104 -20.45 -14.46 3.65
N ALA A 105 -19.33 -15.18 3.57
CA ALA A 105 -19.25 -16.50 2.95
C ALA A 105 -20.10 -17.54 3.68
N LYS A 106 -20.03 -17.56 5.02
CA LYS A 106 -20.87 -18.44 5.84
C LYS A 106 -22.36 -18.19 5.59
N ALA A 107 -22.78 -16.93 5.60
CA ALA A 107 -24.18 -16.60 5.32
C ALA A 107 -24.66 -17.11 3.94
N LEU A 108 -23.79 -17.10 2.93
CA LEU A 108 -24.09 -17.66 1.63
C LEU A 108 -24.14 -19.20 1.68
N LEU A 109 -23.08 -19.84 2.22
CA LEU A 109 -22.90 -21.28 2.17
C LEU A 109 -23.89 -22.04 3.06
N ASP A 110 -24.42 -21.41 4.11
CA ASP A 110 -25.50 -21.96 4.94
C ASP A 110 -26.81 -22.14 4.16
N VAL A 111 -27.05 -21.33 3.12
CA VAL A 111 -28.29 -21.39 2.31
C VAL A 111 -28.07 -21.94 0.91
N ASN A 112 -26.87 -21.80 0.36
CA ASN A 112 -26.48 -22.33 -0.94
C ASN A 112 -25.05 -22.90 -0.86
N PRO A 113 -24.88 -24.20 -0.62
CA PRO A 113 -23.57 -24.81 -0.46
C PRO A 113 -22.81 -25.00 -1.79
N ASP A 114 -23.43 -24.74 -2.94
CA ASP A 114 -22.83 -24.83 -4.28
C ASP A 114 -23.07 -23.58 -5.10
N PRO A 115 -22.55 -22.41 -4.68
CA PRO A 115 -22.80 -21.17 -5.36
C PRO A 115 -22.00 -21.06 -6.66
N THR A 116 -22.53 -20.30 -7.61
CA THR A 116 -21.77 -19.84 -8.78
C THR A 116 -20.75 -18.78 -8.38
N ARG A 117 -19.81 -18.48 -9.28
CA ARG A 117 -18.82 -17.43 -9.08
C ARG A 117 -19.48 -16.05 -8.86
N GLU A 118 -20.53 -15.76 -9.63
CA GLU A 118 -21.31 -14.53 -9.55
C GLU A 118 -22.05 -14.40 -8.21
N GLU A 119 -22.64 -15.50 -7.72
CA GLU A 119 -23.31 -15.55 -6.41
C GLU A 119 -22.32 -15.33 -5.28
N ALA A 120 -21.12 -15.95 -5.34
CA ALA A 120 -20.05 -15.74 -4.38
C ALA A 120 -19.57 -14.29 -4.38
N ALA A 121 -19.33 -13.69 -5.55
CA ALA A 121 -18.95 -12.29 -5.68
C ALA A 121 -20.05 -11.34 -5.15
N PHE A 122 -21.31 -11.66 -5.42
CA PHE A 122 -22.44 -10.88 -4.94
C PHE A 122 -22.62 -10.96 -3.42
N ALA A 123 -22.36 -12.12 -2.81
CA ALA A 123 -22.46 -12.30 -1.36
C ALA A 123 -21.50 -11.37 -0.59
N ILE A 124 -20.29 -11.16 -1.12
CA ILE A 124 -19.27 -10.29 -0.50
C ILE A 124 -19.25 -8.84 -1.06
N ARG A 125 -20.25 -8.43 -1.86
CA ARG A 125 -20.29 -7.07 -2.45
C ARG A 125 -20.26 -5.93 -1.44
N ASN A 126 -20.64 -6.21 -0.20
CA ASN A 126 -20.64 -5.24 0.90
C ASN A 126 -19.35 -5.27 1.73
N ASN A 127 -18.39 -6.13 1.36
CA ASN A 127 -17.06 -6.19 1.95
C ASN A 127 -16.05 -5.60 0.97
N ILE A 128 -15.23 -4.67 1.44
CA ILE A 128 -14.15 -4.08 0.64
C ILE A 128 -12.84 -4.80 0.97
N CYS A 129 -12.08 -5.12 -0.08
CA CYS A 129 -10.70 -5.54 -0.01
C CYS A 129 -9.84 -4.68 -0.95
N ARG A 130 -8.72 -4.17 -0.46
CA ARG A 130 -7.81 -3.35 -1.27
C ARG A 130 -6.62 -4.14 -1.80
N CYS A 131 -6.34 -5.32 -1.22
CA CYS A 131 -5.12 -6.08 -1.44
C CYS A 131 -5.24 -7.09 -2.58
N THR A 132 -6.35 -7.88 -2.60
CA THR A 132 -6.43 -9.17 -3.31
C THR A 132 -7.03 -9.09 -4.71
N GLY A 133 -7.71 -8.01 -5.03
CA GLY A 133 -8.53 -7.95 -6.25
C GLY A 133 -9.73 -8.91 -6.25
N TYR A 134 -10.07 -9.49 -5.10
CA TYR A 134 -11.21 -10.38 -4.86
C TYR A 134 -11.15 -11.76 -5.53
N VAL A 135 -10.41 -11.96 -6.63
CA VAL A 135 -10.40 -13.20 -7.44
C VAL A 135 -10.19 -14.42 -6.54
N LYS A 136 -9.11 -14.42 -5.77
CA LYS A 136 -8.73 -15.53 -4.88
C LYS A 136 -9.67 -15.69 -3.68
N ILE A 137 -10.33 -14.62 -3.22
CA ILE A 137 -11.35 -14.70 -2.17
C ILE A 137 -12.59 -15.43 -2.69
N ILE A 138 -13.03 -15.12 -3.91
CA ILE A 138 -14.15 -15.79 -4.56
C ILE A 138 -13.82 -17.28 -4.75
N ASP A 139 -12.61 -17.59 -5.24
CA ASP A 139 -12.15 -19.00 -5.36
C ASP A 139 -12.14 -19.72 -4.01
N GLY A 140 -11.72 -19.03 -2.93
CA GLY A 140 -11.74 -19.56 -1.57
C GLY A 140 -13.15 -19.88 -1.07
N ILE A 141 -14.13 -19.05 -1.37
CA ILE A 141 -15.55 -19.29 -1.04
C ILE A 141 -16.07 -20.53 -1.78
N LEU A 142 -15.77 -20.64 -3.08
CA LEU A 142 -16.17 -21.80 -3.89
C LEU A 142 -15.52 -23.09 -3.39
N LEU A 143 -14.24 -23.04 -3.05
CA LEU A 143 -13.51 -24.18 -2.48
C LEU A 143 -14.07 -24.58 -1.10
N ALA A 144 -14.38 -23.61 -0.23
CA ALA A 144 -15.02 -23.90 1.07
C ALA A 144 -16.36 -24.60 0.89
N GLY A 145 -17.21 -24.13 -0.04
CA GLY A 145 -18.47 -24.80 -0.37
C GLY A 145 -18.27 -26.24 -0.83
N LYS A 146 -17.29 -26.49 -1.69
CA LYS A 146 -16.92 -27.83 -2.12
C LYS A 146 -16.52 -28.74 -0.94
N ILE A 147 -15.62 -28.23 -0.05
CA ILE A 147 -15.14 -29.00 1.11
C ILE A 147 -16.31 -29.30 2.07
N PHE A 148 -17.23 -28.36 2.31
CA PHE A 148 -18.41 -28.63 3.14
C PHE A 148 -19.28 -29.73 2.58
N ARG A 149 -19.48 -29.77 1.24
CA ARG A 149 -20.24 -30.87 0.59
C ARG A 149 -19.53 -32.22 0.64
N GLU A 150 -18.21 -32.24 0.52
CA GLU A 150 -17.38 -33.45 0.55
C GLU A 150 -17.12 -33.97 1.97
N GLY A 151 -17.23 -33.10 2.99
CA GLY A 151 -17.08 -33.45 4.40
C GLY A 151 -15.65 -33.83 4.83
N LYS A 152 -14.63 -33.45 4.02
CA LYS A 152 -13.21 -33.72 4.33
C LYS A 152 -12.31 -32.63 3.73
N LEU A 153 -11.21 -32.37 4.41
CA LEU A 153 -10.17 -31.48 3.88
C LEU A 153 -9.33 -32.22 2.82
N PRO A 154 -9.03 -31.62 1.68
CA PRO A 154 -8.04 -32.14 0.75
C PRO A 154 -6.62 -31.96 1.31
N GLN A 155 -5.63 -32.56 0.63
CA GLN A 155 -4.22 -32.22 0.88
C GLN A 155 -3.89 -30.87 0.26
N PRO A 156 -2.98 -30.09 0.87
CA PRO A 156 -2.50 -28.84 0.26
C PRO A 156 -1.74 -29.13 -1.04
N ALA A 157 -1.77 -28.18 -1.97
CA ALA A 157 -1.09 -28.30 -3.26
C ALA A 157 0.44 -28.39 -3.10
N ALA A 158 1.00 -27.75 -2.08
CA ALA A 158 2.41 -27.82 -1.75
C ALA A 158 2.63 -27.65 -0.24
N ASP A 159 3.63 -28.34 0.31
CA ASP A 159 4.04 -28.27 1.71
C ASP A 159 5.58 -28.32 1.92
N ASP A 160 6.35 -28.33 0.82
CA ASP A 160 7.81 -28.47 0.85
C ASP A 160 8.55 -27.17 1.16
N TRP A 161 7.88 -26.03 1.10
CA TRP A 161 8.37 -24.68 1.42
C TRP A 161 9.62 -24.24 0.64
N GLN A 162 9.94 -24.90 -0.48
CA GLN A 162 11.01 -24.45 -1.37
C GLN A 162 10.63 -23.17 -2.12
N MET A 163 11.61 -22.36 -2.51
CA MET A 163 11.36 -21.29 -3.47
C MET A 163 10.80 -21.86 -4.77
N GLY A 164 9.69 -21.31 -5.24
CA GLY A 164 8.92 -21.81 -6.38
C GLY A 164 7.68 -22.61 -6.00
N SER A 165 7.55 -23.01 -4.74
CA SER A 165 6.39 -23.79 -4.27
C SER A 165 5.23 -22.89 -3.88
N ARG A 166 4.01 -23.37 -4.17
CA ARG A 166 2.73 -22.66 -3.90
C ARG A 166 2.24 -22.96 -2.49
N VAL A 167 3.04 -22.67 -1.48
CA VAL A 167 2.67 -22.94 -0.08
C VAL A 167 1.68 -21.91 0.45
N HIS A 168 0.87 -22.33 1.43
CA HIS A 168 0.03 -21.40 2.17
C HIS A 168 0.88 -20.35 2.90
N ARG A 169 0.35 -19.16 3.07
CA ARG A 169 1.00 -18.18 3.92
C ARG A 169 1.07 -18.70 5.36
N LEU A 170 2.16 -18.36 6.04
CA LEU A 170 2.38 -18.81 7.44
C LEU A 170 1.33 -18.23 8.42
N ASP A 171 0.73 -17.09 8.09
CA ASP A 171 -0.19 -16.31 8.93
C ASP A 171 -1.68 -16.46 8.54
N VAL A 172 -2.02 -17.49 7.74
CA VAL A 172 -3.40 -17.71 7.26
C VAL A 172 -4.39 -17.89 8.40
N ALA A 173 -4.10 -18.77 9.36
CA ALA A 173 -5.04 -19.11 10.43
C ALA A 173 -5.37 -17.88 11.31
N GLU A 174 -4.35 -17.13 11.74
CA GLU A 174 -4.53 -15.95 12.58
C GLU A 174 -5.34 -14.85 11.88
N LYS A 175 -5.22 -14.74 10.56
CA LYS A 175 -5.93 -13.75 9.75
C LYS A 175 -7.35 -14.18 9.39
N VAL A 176 -7.55 -15.43 9.03
CA VAL A 176 -8.89 -15.97 8.68
C VAL A 176 -9.79 -16.01 9.91
N LEU A 177 -9.25 -16.46 11.04
CA LEU A 177 -10.00 -16.55 12.30
C LEU A 177 -10.03 -15.25 13.11
N GLY A 178 -9.25 -14.26 12.71
CA GLY A 178 -9.29 -12.90 13.28
C GLY A 178 -8.61 -12.75 14.64
N TYR A 179 -7.88 -13.75 15.15
CA TYR A 179 -7.13 -13.65 16.40
C TYR A 179 -5.73 -13.04 16.22
N GLY A 180 -5.27 -12.91 14.99
CA GLY A 180 -4.04 -12.17 14.70
C GLY A 180 -4.19 -10.70 15.09
N GLN A 181 -3.21 -10.20 15.83
CA GLN A 181 -3.31 -8.90 16.48
C GLN A 181 -2.80 -7.75 15.59
N TYR A 182 -3.68 -6.80 15.35
CA TYR A 182 -3.37 -5.45 14.90
C TYR A 182 -3.30 -4.52 16.13
N PRO A 183 -2.67 -3.34 16.07
CA PRO A 183 -2.59 -2.46 17.24
C PRO A 183 -3.93 -2.14 17.87
N ASP A 184 -5.00 -1.97 17.09
CA ASP A 184 -6.34 -1.72 17.61
C ASP A 184 -6.92 -2.90 18.41
N ASP A 185 -6.43 -4.12 18.21
CA ASP A 185 -6.86 -5.32 18.92
C ASP A 185 -6.20 -5.49 20.29
N VAL A 186 -5.26 -4.62 20.64
CA VAL A 186 -4.59 -4.64 21.93
C VAL A 186 -5.45 -3.97 22.99
N TYR A 187 -5.78 -4.70 24.04
CA TYR A 187 -6.46 -4.20 25.25
C TYR A 187 -5.64 -4.58 26.47
N MET A 188 -5.54 -3.66 27.45
CA MET A 188 -4.84 -3.90 28.70
C MET A 188 -5.38 -3.03 29.82
N ASP A 189 -5.17 -3.45 31.04
CA ASP A 189 -5.61 -2.72 32.22
C ASP A 189 -4.94 -1.34 32.30
N GLY A 190 -5.74 -0.32 32.63
CA GLY A 190 -5.25 1.05 32.77
C GLY A 190 -4.91 1.76 31.46
N MET A 191 -5.16 1.13 30.30
CA MET A 191 -4.93 1.76 28.99
C MET A 191 -5.86 2.95 28.79
N CYS A 192 -5.27 4.08 28.41
CA CYS A 192 -5.96 5.31 28.05
C CYS A 192 -6.05 5.48 26.52
N TYR A 193 -6.85 6.43 26.09
CA TYR A 193 -7.05 6.75 24.67
C TYR A 193 -6.52 8.15 24.38
N GLY A 194 -5.82 8.30 23.27
CA GLY A 194 -5.27 9.57 22.83
C GLY A 194 -5.77 9.99 21.45
N SER A 195 -5.85 11.29 21.23
CA SER A 195 -6.18 11.88 19.92
C SER A 195 -5.66 13.29 19.82
N ALA A 196 -5.49 13.76 18.57
CA ALA A 196 -5.13 15.15 18.28
C ALA A 196 -6.36 16.03 18.11
N VAL A 197 -6.25 17.28 18.60
CA VAL A 197 -7.09 18.39 18.17
C VAL A 197 -6.43 19.01 16.94
N ARG A 198 -7.17 19.08 15.83
CA ARG A 198 -6.62 19.48 14.55
C ARG A 198 -7.04 20.88 14.14
N SER A 199 -6.26 21.48 13.24
CA SER A 199 -6.55 22.79 12.67
C SER A 199 -7.94 22.82 12.03
N GLN A 200 -8.62 23.96 12.20
CA GLN A 200 -9.89 24.25 11.53
C GLN A 200 -9.69 24.88 10.14
N TYR A 201 -8.48 25.32 9.83
CA TYR A 201 -8.12 26.04 8.60
C TYR A 201 -6.87 25.46 7.95
N ALA A 202 -6.86 25.40 6.64
CA ALA A 202 -5.72 24.90 5.89
C ALA A 202 -4.48 25.78 6.08
N ARG A 203 -4.66 27.12 6.15
CA ARG A 203 -3.60 28.06 6.45
C ARG A 203 -4.10 29.14 7.39
N ALA A 204 -3.56 29.15 8.60
CA ALA A 204 -3.92 30.13 9.62
C ALA A 204 -2.81 30.25 10.66
N ARG A 205 -2.59 31.44 11.18
CA ARG A 205 -1.71 31.65 12.34
C ARG A 205 -2.44 31.33 13.62
N VAL A 206 -1.86 30.50 14.47
CA VAL A 206 -2.40 30.17 15.79
C VAL A 206 -2.11 31.31 16.75
N LEU A 207 -3.14 31.98 17.23
CA LEU A 207 -3.02 33.13 18.15
C LEU A 207 -3.00 32.71 19.62
N SER A 208 -3.81 31.71 19.98
CA SER A 208 -3.85 31.17 21.33
C SER A 208 -4.41 29.74 21.35
N ILE A 209 -4.01 28.96 22.36
CA ILE A 209 -4.52 27.61 22.63
C ILE A 209 -4.90 27.58 24.12
N ASP A 210 -6.18 27.43 24.44
CA ASP A 210 -6.67 27.30 25.80
C ASP A 210 -7.14 25.86 26.05
N THR A 211 -6.45 25.17 26.94
CA THR A 211 -6.67 23.77 27.31
C THR A 211 -7.40 23.61 28.65
N SER A 212 -7.64 24.69 29.36
CA SER A 212 -8.07 24.69 30.77
C SER A 212 -9.38 23.94 31.04
N GLU A 213 -10.40 24.12 30.17
CA GLU A 213 -11.67 23.40 30.30
C GLU A 213 -11.54 21.89 30.03
N ALA A 214 -10.68 21.54 29.05
CA ALA A 214 -10.40 20.15 28.71
C ALA A 214 -9.65 19.45 29.86
N GLU A 215 -8.65 20.10 30.45
CA GLU A 215 -7.88 19.58 31.58
C GLU A 215 -8.73 19.38 32.84
N ALA A 216 -9.73 20.24 33.04
CA ALA A 216 -10.63 20.16 34.17
C ALA A 216 -11.70 19.04 34.05
N LEU A 217 -11.89 18.46 32.87
CA LEU A 217 -12.91 17.42 32.66
C LEU A 217 -12.52 16.12 33.37
N PRO A 218 -13.35 15.58 34.24
CA PRO A 218 -13.07 14.31 34.93
C PRO A 218 -12.81 13.16 33.94
N GLY A 219 -11.72 12.42 34.14
CA GLY A 219 -11.30 11.34 33.24
C GLY A 219 -10.27 11.74 32.21
N VAL A 220 -9.99 13.01 32.02
CA VAL A 220 -8.84 13.49 31.24
C VAL A 220 -7.56 13.26 32.05
N VAL A 221 -6.55 12.69 31.40
CA VAL A 221 -5.25 12.37 32.00
C VAL A 221 -4.27 13.51 31.78
N CYS A 222 -4.18 14.00 30.54
CA CYS A 222 -3.39 15.18 30.19
C CYS A 222 -3.88 15.79 28.87
N VAL A 223 -3.58 17.07 28.69
CA VAL A 223 -3.67 17.78 27.41
C VAL A 223 -2.30 18.39 27.12
N LEU A 224 -1.73 18.07 25.98
CA LEU A 224 -0.39 18.51 25.59
C LEU A 224 -0.46 19.48 24.43
N THR A 225 0.47 20.42 24.40
CA THR A 225 0.70 21.36 23.30
C THR A 225 2.17 21.30 22.88
N GLN A 226 2.56 22.05 21.86
CA GLN A 226 3.93 22.03 21.33
C GLN A 226 5.02 22.24 22.42
N LYS A 227 4.74 23.07 23.44
CA LYS A 227 5.66 23.35 24.55
C LYS A 227 6.03 22.10 25.39
N ASP A 228 5.21 21.05 25.31
CA ASP A 228 5.39 19.81 26.08
C ASP A 228 6.25 18.80 25.34
N ILE A 229 6.72 19.13 24.13
CA ILE A 229 7.63 18.27 23.34
C ILE A 229 9.05 18.45 23.87
N PRO A 230 9.69 17.39 24.40
CA PRO A 230 11.00 17.53 25.04
C PRO A 230 12.17 17.60 24.08
N GLY A 231 12.01 17.10 22.85
CA GLY A 231 13.03 17.06 21.82
C GLY A 231 12.73 17.94 20.60
N LYS A 232 12.87 17.38 19.41
CA LYS A 232 12.61 18.10 18.15
C LYS A 232 11.12 18.11 17.83
N VAL A 233 10.59 19.29 17.50
CA VAL A 233 9.18 19.46 17.16
C VAL A 233 8.83 18.80 15.84
N ASN A 234 9.70 18.92 14.83
CA ASN A 234 9.42 18.43 13.50
C ASN A 234 9.87 16.97 13.32
N VAL A 235 8.99 16.18 12.75
CA VAL A 235 9.23 14.84 12.21
C VAL A 235 9.15 14.91 10.68
N GLY A 236 9.35 13.80 10.00
CA GLY A 236 9.24 13.70 8.55
C GLY A 236 10.17 12.64 8.00
N HIS A 237 9.82 12.04 6.88
CA HIS A 237 10.55 10.90 6.34
C HIS A 237 11.96 11.31 5.88
N LEU A 238 12.06 12.13 4.85
CA LEU A 238 13.34 12.64 4.33
C LEU A 238 13.64 14.07 4.79
N LYS A 239 12.64 14.96 4.69
CA LYS A 239 12.72 16.33 5.19
C LYS A 239 11.93 16.42 6.49
N LYS A 240 12.49 17.03 7.52
CA LYS A 240 11.86 17.22 8.82
C LYS A 240 11.00 18.47 8.80
N ASP A 241 9.92 18.46 8.02
CA ASP A 241 9.03 19.59 7.78
C ASP A 241 7.61 19.42 8.35
N GLN A 242 7.35 18.28 9.03
CA GLN A 242 6.05 17.97 9.64
C GLN A 242 6.09 18.29 11.14
N PRO A 243 5.47 19.40 11.60
CA PRO A 243 5.37 19.67 13.04
C PRO A 243 4.53 18.60 13.74
N THR A 244 5.02 18.06 14.84
CA THR A 244 4.24 17.17 15.73
C THR A 244 2.98 17.86 16.22
N MET A 245 3.10 19.14 16.55
CA MET A 245 2.02 20.08 16.84
C MET A 245 2.43 21.49 16.42
N ILE A 246 1.46 22.29 15.97
CA ILE A 246 1.63 23.71 15.68
C ILE A 246 1.58 24.51 16.97
N GLY A 247 2.56 25.37 17.19
CA GLY A 247 2.67 26.25 18.35
C GLY A 247 1.94 27.59 18.17
N ILE A 248 1.80 28.33 19.30
CA ILE A 248 1.28 29.69 19.26
C ILE A 248 2.24 30.59 18.47
N GLY A 249 1.70 31.38 17.54
CA GLY A 249 2.44 32.25 16.62
C GLY A 249 2.83 31.55 15.31
N GLU A 250 2.79 30.24 15.22
CA GLU A 250 3.10 29.49 14.01
C GLU A 250 1.89 29.40 13.07
N ILE A 251 2.14 29.05 11.80
CA ILE A 251 1.13 28.90 10.75
C ILE A 251 0.87 27.42 10.49
N THR A 252 -0.40 27.07 10.36
CA THR A 252 -0.82 25.73 9.92
C THR A 252 -0.57 25.55 8.43
N HIS A 253 -0.25 24.33 8.02
CA HIS A 253 0.09 23.98 6.64
C HIS A 253 -1.08 23.29 5.93
N TYR A 254 -1.94 22.58 6.67
CA TYR A 254 -3.16 21.95 6.17
C TYR A 254 -4.12 21.62 7.33
N LEU A 255 -5.33 21.18 7.00
CA LEU A 255 -6.38 20.84 7.98
C LEU A 255 -6.04 19.67 8.91
N GLY A 256 -5.03 18.88 8.58
CA GLY A 256 -4.60 17.75 9.40
C GLY A 256 -3.61 18.09 10.50
N ASP A 257 -3.05 19.31 10.51
CA ASP A 257 -2.08 19.72 11.52
C ASP A 257 -2.69 19.63 12.93
N ALA A 258 -1.97 18.99 13.84
CA ALA A 258 -2.35 18.95 15.26
C ALA A 258 -1.97 20.26 15.96
N VAL A 259 -2.81 20.76 16.86
CA VAL A 259 -2.54 21.93 17.71
C VAL A 259 -2.47 21.54 19.20
N ALA A 260 -3.09 20.44 19.57
CA ALA A 260 -3.00 19.85 20.89
C ALA A 260 -3.22 18.35 20.83
N LEU A 261 -2.74 17.62 21.84
CA LEU A 261 -3.03 16.20 22.06
C LEU A 261 -3.80 16.03 23.35
N VAL A 262 -4.82 15.19 23.32
CA VAL A 262 -5.63 14.87 24.51
C VAL A 262 -5.46 13.40 24.84
N CYS A 263 -5.29 13.08 26.12
CA CYS A 263 -5.32 11.73 26.68
C CYS A 263 -6.42 11.61 27.72
N ALA A 264 -7.29 10.62 27.58
CA ALA A 264 -8.40 10.37 28.49
C ALA A 264 -8.57 8.87 28.78
N ARG A 265 -9.25 8.56 29.89
CA ARG A 265 -9.46 7.18 30.36
C ARG A 265 -10.41 6.37 29.49
N ASP A 266 -11.28 7.03 28.75
CA ASP A 266 -12.24 6.40 27.84
C ASP A 266 -12.49 7.26 26.60
N ARG A 267 -13.07 6.65 25.57
CA ARG A 267 -13.31 7.30 24.27
C ARG A 267 -14.32 8.43 24.32
N GLU A 268 -15.34 8.35 25.20
CA GLU A 268 -16.37 9.40 25.32
C GLU A 268 -15.77 10.66 25.93
N THR A 269 -15.03 10.50 27.03
CA THR A 269 -14.30 11.59 27.68
C THR A 269 -13.29 12.21 26.73
N LEU A 270 -12.58 11.40 25.93
CA LEU A 270 -11.64 11.88 24.92
C LEU A 270 -12.31 12.82 23.90
N GLU A 271 -13.44 12.38 23.32
CA GLU A 271 -14.14 13.17 22.30
C GLU A 271 -14.80 14.42 22.87
N GLU A 272 -15.21 14.39 24.13
CA GLU A 272 -15.72 15.59 24.85
C GLU A 272 -14.58 16.56 25.13
N ALA A 273 -13.47 16.10 25.67
CA ALA A 273 -12.30 16.92 25.97
C ALA A 273 -11.72 17.63 24.73
N LYS A 274 -11.67 16.94 23.59
CA LYS A 274 -11.22 17.54 22.32
C LYS A 274 -12.04 18.79 21.95
N LYS A 275 -13.34 18.79 22.21
CA LYS A 275 -14.25 19.92 21.92
C LYS A 275 -14.05 21.11 22.87
N LEU A 276 -13.50 20.87 24.05
CA LEU A 276 -13.25 21.88 25.08
C LEU A 276 -11.91 22.63 24.88
N VAL A 277 -11.01 22.11 24.02
CA VAL A 277 -9.81 22.85 23.62
C VAL A 277 -10.20 23.99 22.68
N LYS A 278 -9.91 25.21 23.07
CA LYS A 278 -10.24 26.43 22.33
C LYS A 278 -9.00 27.00 21.65
N VAL A 279 -9.07 27.17 20.33
CA VAL A 279 -7.97 27.74 19.55
C VAL A 279 -8.45 28.98 18.82
N ALA A 280 -7.71 30.08 18.95
CA ALA A 280 -7.95 31.28 18.20
C ALA A 280 -6.99 31.35 17.00
N TYR A 281 -7.52 31.71 15.85
CA TYR A 281 -6.77 31.77 14.58
C TYR A 281 -6.89 33.11 13.88
N GLU A 282 -5.82 33.51 13.21
CA GLU A 282 -5.84 34.50 12.12
C GLU A 282 -5.80 33.72 10.81
N VAL A 283 -6.91 33.74 10.07
CA VAL A 283 -7.03 32.99 8.80
C VAL A 283 -6.23 33.68 7.71
N LEU A 284 -5.42 32.92 6.98
CA LEU A 284 -4.54 33.38 5.91
C LEU A 284 -4.95 32.76 4.57
N PRO A 285 -4.64 33.42 3.42
CA PRO A 285 -4.89 32.82 2.11
C PRO A 285 -4.14 31.49 1.96
N ALA A 286 -4.84 30.45 1.51
CA ALA A 286 -4.29 29.12 1.22
C ALA A 286 -3.92 29.01 -0.26
N VAL A 287 -2.99 28.11 -0.58
CA VAL A 287 -2.58 27.72 -1.92
C VAL A 287 -3.24 26.39 -2.27
N HIS A 288 -3.98 26.32 -3.38
CA HIS A 288 -4.85 25.19 -3.71
C HIS A 288 -4.29 24.24 -4.76
N ASP A 289 -3.42 24.73 -5.63
CA ASP A 289 -2.87 23.94 -6.73
C ASP A 289 -1.46 24.43 -7.16
N PRO A 290 -0.75 23.64 -7.99
CA PRO A 290 0.58 24.01 -8.48
C PRO A 290 0.62 25.29 -9.32
N GLU A 291 -0.43 25.67 -10.04
CA GLU A 291 -0.48 26.89 -10.84
C GLU A 291 -0.50 28.11 -9.93
N GLU A 292 -1.33 28.12 -8.89
CA GLU A 292 -1.30 29.15 -7.84
C GLU A 292 0.05 29.16 -7.12
N ALA A 293 0.60 27.99 -6.77
CA ALA A 293 1.87 27.84 -6.06
C ALA A 293 3.07 28.42 -6.85
N ALA A 294 3.01 28.35 -8.17
CA ALA A 294 4.06 28.84 -9.08
C ALA A 294 3.98 30.34 -9.35
N ALA A 295 2.88 31.01 -8.97
CA ALA A 295 2.73 32.44 -9.21
C ALA A 295 3.79 33.25 -8.43
N PRO A 296 4.35 34.33 -8.99
CA PRO A 296 5.41 35.09 -8.34
C PRO A 296 5.03 35.74 -7.01
N ASP A 297 3.74 35.98 -6.79
CA ASP A 297 3.15 36.55 -5.59
C ASP A 297 2.39 35.56 -4.72
N ALA A 298 2.56 34.26 -5.00
CA ALA A 298 1.91 33.18 -4.23
C ALA A 298 2.32 33.24 -2.75
N PRO A 299 1.38 33.02 -1.83
CA PRO A 299 1.72 32.79 -0.44
C PRO A 299 2.65 31.58 -0.33
N LEU A 300 3.69 31.66 0.47
CA LEU A 300 4.58 30.54 0.75
C LEU A 300 3.93 29.61 1.77
N VAL A 301 3.89 28.31 1.48
CA VAL A 301 3.42 27.29 2.42
C VAL A 301 4.37 27.24 3.63
N PHE A 302 5.68 27.35 3.37
CA PHE A 302 6.73 27.53 4.38
C PHE A 302 7.34 28.92 4.21
N GLU A 303 7.13 29.80 5.20
CA GLU A 303 7.58 31.21 5.13
C GLU A 303 9.12 31.33 5.07
N GLU A 304 9.86 30.32 5.51
CA GLU A 304 11.32 30.28 5.47
C GLU A 304 11.91 29.87 4.11
N GLU A 305 11.10 29.36 3.20
CA GLU A 305 11.54 28.94 1.86
C GLU A 305 11.48 30.13 0.86
N GLU A 306 12.24 30.04 -0.22
CA GLU A 306 12.26 31.07 -1.27
C GLU A 306 11.11 30.93 -2.27
N SER A 307 10.51 29.74 -2.36
CA SER A 307 9.41 29.43 -3.28
C SER A 307 8.63 28.19 -2.82
N ASN A 308 7.47 27.94 -3.42
CA ASN A 308 6.71 26.71 -3.20
C ASN A 308 7.25 25.50 -3.98
N VAL A 309 8.38 25.61 -4.68
CA VAL A 309 8.99 24.47 -5.37
C VAL A 309 9.62 23.53 -4.33
N GLN A 310 8.98 22.37 -4.12
CA GLN A 310 9.47 21.33 -3.21
C GLN A 310 10.63 20.52 -3.80
N ALA A 311 10.53 20.19 -5.10
CA ALA A 311 11.55 19.47 -5.82
C ALA A 311 11.59 19.83 -7.30
N TYR A 312 12.78 19.80 -7.86
CA TYR A 312 13.03 19.93 -9.29
C TYR A 312 13.90 18.77 -9.76
N LYS A 313 13.52 18.15 -10.89
CA LYS A 313 14.27 17.08 -11.53
C LYS A 313 14.39 17.34 -13.01
N HIS A 314 15.60 17.16 -13.53
CA HIS A 314 15.88 17.20 -14.96
C HIS A 314 16.68 15.93 -15.34
N VAL A 315 16.15 15.15 -16.25
CA VAL A 315 16.78 13.92 -16.73
C VAL A 315 16.84 13.98 -18.24
N SER A 316 18.04 13.91 -18.81
CA SER A 316 18.22 14.02 -20.27
C SER A 316 19.37 13.16 -20.77
N ARG A 317 19.25 12.73 -22.03
CA ARG A 317 20.31 12.07 -22.79
C ARG A 317 20.12 12.34 -24.29
N GLY A 318 21.22 12.49 -25.04
CA GLY A 318 21.17 12.77 -26.45
C GLY A 318 20.63 14.17 -26.80
N ASP A 319 20.03 14.28 -28.01
CA ASP A 319 19.40 15.50 -28.51
C ASP A 319 17.91 15.24 -28.80
N ALA A 320 17.08 15.30 -27.74
CA ALA A 320 15.66 14.99 -27.84
C ALA A 320 14.92 15.92 -28.80
N GLU A 321 15.18 17.23 -28.74
CA GLU A 321 14.52 18.20 -29.60
C GLU A 321 14.88 18.02 -31.08
N GLY A 322 16.17 17.85 -31.37
CA GLY A 322 16.63 17.57 -32.72
C GLY A 322 16.12 16.23 -33.26
N ALA A 323 16.09 15.17 -32.46
CA ALA A 323 15.56 13.88 -32.82
C ALA A 323 14.04 13.94 -33.12
N ILE A 324 13.26 14.63 -32.30
CA ILE A 324 11.83 14.86 -32.55
C ILE A 324 11.60 15.65 -33.85
N ARG A 325 12.35 16.72 -34.09
CA ARG A 325 12.23 17.49 -35.34
C ARG A 325 12.53 16.69 -36.60
N ARG A 326 13.42 15.71 -36.52
CA ARG A 326 13.79 14.81 -37.66
C ARG A 326 12.85 13.62 -37.80
N SER A 327 11.96 13.42 -36.83
CA SER A 327 11.01 12.30 -36.81
C SER A 327 9.98 12.41 -37.94
N LYS A 328 9.55 11.28 -38.48
CA LYS A 328 8.48 11.20 -39.50
C LYS A 328 7.13 11.55 -38.91
N TYR A 329 6.86 11.03 -37.71
CA TYR A 329 5.63 11.26 -36.95
C TYR A 329 5.96 11.89 -35.63
N VAL A 330 5.20 12.92 -35.22
CA VAL A 330 5.35 13.61 -33.95
C VAL A 330 3.98 13.81 -33.31
N LEU A 331 3.87 13.49 -32.04
CA LEU A 331 2.66 13.70 -31.24
C LEU A 331 3.01 14.49 -29.99
N THR A 332 2.17 15.48 -29.68
CA THR A 332 2.20 16.21 -28.39
C THR A 332 0.84 16.12 -27.75
N ARG A 333 0.78 15.78 -26.45
CA ARG A 333 -0.46 15.66 -25.68
C ARG A 333 -0.25 16.19 -24.25
N HIS A 334 -1.32 16.78 -23.74
CA HIS A 334 -1.45 17.14 -22.33
C HIS A 334 -2.24 16.07 -21.58
N PHE A 335 -1.75 15.65 -20.41
CA PHE A 335 -2.37 14.62 -19.58
C PHE A 335 -2.60 15.14 -18.17
N HIS A 336 -3.70 14.69 -17.57
CA HIS A 336 -3.98 14.91 -16.16
C HIS A 336 -4.26 13.60 -15.44
N THR A 337 -3.65 13.42 -14.26
CA THR A 337 -3.93 12.30 -13.35
C THR A 337 -4.28 12.81 -11.96
N PRO A 338 -5.35 12.25 -11.33
CA PRO A 338 -5.91 12.84 -10.12
C PRO A 338 -5.18 12.39 -8.86
N TRP A 339 -5.47 13.10 -7.77
CA TRP A 339 -5.30 12.60 -6.42
C TRP A 339 -6.08 11.30 -6.22
N THR A 340 -5.51 10.31 -5.54
CA THR A 340 -6.22 9.11 -5.10
C THR A 340 -5.79 8.67 -3.71
N GLU A 341 -6.70 7.91 -3.06
CA GLU A 341 -6.57 7.43 -1.70
C GLU A 341 -6.09 5.98 -1.68
N HIS A 342 -5.14 5.65 -0.80
CA HIS A 342 -4.65 4.27 -0.59
C HIS A 342 -5.78 3.32 -0.22
N ALA A 343 -6.66 3.79 0.64
CA ALA A 343 -7.84 3.09 1.11
C ALA A 343 -7.53 1.73 1.77
N PHE A 344 -6.39 1.62 2.44
CA PHE A 344 -6.13 0.46 3.29
C PHE A 344 -7.23 0.30 4.34
N LEU A 345 -7.59 -0.95 4.68
CA LEU A 345 -8.77 -1.22 5.52
C LEU A 345 -8.53 -0.88 6.99
N GLU A 346 -7.31 -1.02 7.46
CA GLU A 346 -6.93 -0.66 8.84
C GLU A 346 -6.56 0.82 8.90
N PRO A 347 -7.34 1.68 9.60
CA PRO A 347 -6.89 3.02 9.95
C PRO A 347 -5.63 2.94 10.81
N GLU A 348 -4.79 3.95 10.73
CA GLU A 348 -3.54 4.03 11.49
C GLU A 348 -3.83 3.96 12.99
N CYS A 349 -3.05 3.13 13.66
CA CYS A 349 -3.15 2.90 15.10
C CYS A 349 -1.78 2.61 15.70
N CYS A 350 -1.55 3.17 16.88
CA CYS A 350 -0.37 2.87 17.70
C CYS A 350 -0.79 2.75 19.16
N VAL A 351 -0.26 1.73 19.84
CA VAL A 351 -0.35 1.61 21.30
C VAL A 351 1.04 1.84 21.88
N ALA A 352 1.20 2.89 22.65
CA ALA A 352 2.44 3.24 23.32
C ALA A 352 2.41 2.83 24.78
N LEU A 353 3.47 2.16 25.23
CA LEU A 353 3.64 1.65 26.59
C LEU A 353 4.82 2.37 27.25
N PRO A 354 4.69 2.88 28.48
CA PRO A 354 5.84 3.39 29.21
C PRO A 354 6.76 2.24 29.62
N LEU A 355 8.07 2.41 29.44
CA LEU A 355 9.10 1.48 29.89
C LEU A 355 9.65 1.87 31.26
N GLU A 356 10.15 0.88 32.02
CA GLU A 356 10.73 1.09 33.34
C GLU A 356 11.99 1.98 33.30
N ASN A 357 12.75 1.94 32.19
CA ASN A 357 13.91 2.79 31.96
C ASN A 357 13.58 4.28 31.67
N GLY A 358 12.32 4.66 31.76
CA GLY A 358 11.86 6.01 31.45
C GLY A 358 11.44 6.24 30.00
N GLY A 359 11.71 5.29 29.11
CA GLY A 359 11.36 5.35 27.70
C GLY A 359 9.94 4.89 27.37
N VAL A 360 9.72 4.56 26.09
CA VAL A 360 8.44 4.06 25.55
C VAL A 360 8.66 2.86 24.63
N LYS A 361 7.68 1.97 24.57
CA LYS A 361 7.55 0.90 23.57
C LYS A 361 6.30 1.15 22.73
N LEU A 362 6.44 1.15 21.42
CA LEU A 362 5.38 1.37 20.47
C LEU A 362 4.98 0.04 19.81
N LEU A 363 3.70 -0.30 19.87
CA LEU A 363 3.08 -1.37 19.09
C LEU A 363 2.35 -0.68 17.92
N THR A 364 2.86 -0.84 16.69
CA THR A 364 2.44 0.02 15.57
C THR A 364 2.11 -0.76 14.30
N THR A 365 1.49 -0.05 13.39
CA THR A 365 1.14 -0.48 12.03
C THR A 365 1.79 0.48 11.03
N ASP A 366 3.05 0.25 10.69
CA ASP A 366 3.83 1.09 9.77
C ASP A 366 4.65 0.27 8.76
N GLN A 367 5.31 0.96 7.85
CA GLN A 367 6.18 0.34 6.84
C GLN A 367 7.67 0.35 7.25
N SER A 368 8.02 0.96 8.40
CA SER A 368 9.38 1.02 8.91
C SER A 368 9.46 1.24 10.41
N SER A 369 9.68 0.17 11.17
CA SER A 369 9.84 0.28 12.62
C SER A 369 11.10 1.09 13.04
N HIS A 370 12.19 1.01 12.27
CA HIS A 370 13.41 1.75 12.60
C HIS A 370 13.29 3.24 12.30
N THR A 371 12.67 3.63 11.17
CA THR A 371 12.38 5.04 10.89
C THR A 371 11.46 5.62 11.96
N THR A 372 10.40 4.90 12.36
CA THR A 372 9.53 5.29 13.46
C THR A 372 10.29 5.48 14.77
N MET A 373 11.21 4.56 15.10
CA MET A 373 12.06 4.67 16.29
C MET A 373 12.92 5.95 16.25
N HIS A 374 13.60 6.20 15.13
CA HIS A 374 14.47 7.37 14.98
C HIS A 374 13.70 8.69 15.15
N GLU A 375 12.53 8.77 14.52
CA GLU A 375 11.68 9.97 14.57
C GLU A 375 11.10 10.19 15.97
N CYS A 376 10.56 9.14 16.61
CA CYS A 376 9.98 9.25 17.94
C CYS A 376 11.06 9.54 19.01
N ALA A 377 12.23 8.89 18.94
CA ALA A 377 13.34 9.15 19.83
C ALA A 377 13.84 10.60 19.73
N SER A 378 13.96 11.13 18.50
CA SER A 378 14.34 12.52 18.23
C SER A 378 13.29 13.52 18.81
N MET A 379 12.01 13.25 18.64
CA MET A 379 10.92 14.08 19.18
C MET A 379 10.88 14.02 20.71
N LEU A 380 11.14 12.86 21.31
CA LEU A 380 11.22 12.70 22.78
C LEU A 380 12.53 13.18 23.38
N GLY A 381 13.58 13.43 22.56
CA GLY A 381 14.91 13.82 23.05
C GLY A 381 15.61 12.70 23.83
N VAL A 382 15.39 11.45 23.45
CA VAL A 382 15.95 10.24 24.11
C VAL A 382 16.80 9.42 23.15
N ASP A 383 17.64 8.56 23.70
CA ASP A 383 18.40 7.57 22.92
C ASP A 383 17.49 6.45 22.40
N TYR A 384 17.92 5.76 21.36
CA TYR A 384 17.12 4.69 20.70
C TYR A 384 16.75 3.54 21.65
N GLU A 385 17.55 3.24 22.66
CA GLU A 385 17.24 2.23 23.69
C GLU A 385 16.01 2.59 24.54
N HIS A 386 15.66 3.89 24.58
CA HIS A 386 14.49 4.41 25.27
C HIS A 386 13.27 4.54 24.35
N CYS A 387 13.37 4.14 23.08
CA CYS A 387 12.27 4.16 22.12
C CYS A 387 12.23 2.83 21.35
N GLN A 388 11.56 1.84 21.88
CA GLN A 388 11.40 0.54 21.24
C GLN A 388 10.18 0.55 20.32
N VAL A 389 10.29 -0.03 19.14
CA VAL A 389 9.17 -0.13 18.17
C VAL A 389 9.02 -1.57 17.72
N GLN A 390 7.79 -2.07 17.73
CA GLN A 390 7.42 -3.38 17.21
C GLN A 390 6.24 -3.24 16.26
N ASN A 391 6.43 -3.73 15.04
CA ASN A 391 5.30 -3.88 14.14
C ASN A 391 4.41 -5.05 14.56
N MET A 392 3.12 -4.78 14.59
CA MET A 392 2.05 -5.76 14.69
C MET A 392 1.67 -6.28 13.29
N LEU A 393 0.54 -6.94 13.13
CA LEU A 393 -0.05 -7.12 11.81
C LEU A 393 -0.41 -5.76 11.23
N VAL A 394 -0.12 -5.57 9.94
CA VAL A 394 -0.43 -4.33 9.21
C VAL A 394 -1.57 -4.61 8.23
N GLY A 395 -2.66 -3.88 8.38
CA GLY A 395 -3.88 -4.03 7.59
C GLY A 395 -3.86 -3.33 6.24
N GLY A 396 -2.72 -3.43 5.53
CA GLY A 396 -2.43 -2.75 4.26
C GLY A 396 -1.69 -1.44 4.48
N GLY A 397 -0.88 -1.04 3.49
CA GLY A 397 -0.09 0.20 3.54
C GLY A 397 -0.02 0.87 2.18
N PHE A 398 0.50 0.18 1.15
CA PHE A 398 0.62 0.64 -0.23
C PHE A 398 1.48 1.90 -0.41
N GLY A 399 2.26 2.26 0.59
CA GLY A 399 3.04 3.49 0.69
C GLY A 399 2.46 4.51 1.68
N GLY A 400 1.16 4.44 2.02
CA GLY A 400 0.49 5.41 2.89
C GLY A 400 0.82 5.29 4.38
N LYS A 401 1.62 4.29 4.78
CA LYS A 401 2.09 4.09 6.16
C LYS A 401 3.62 4.16 6.26
N GLU A 402 4.27 4.83 5.31
CA GLU A 402 5.71 5.13 5.39
C GLU A 402 5.96 6.34 6.27
N ASP A 403 5.14 7.37 6.14
CA ASP A 403 5.23 8.58 6.96
C ASP A 403 4.60 8.40 8.35
N MET A 404 5.06 9.21 9.30
CA MET A 404 4.52 9.29 10.64
C MET A 404 3.08 9.82 10.63
N SER A 405 2.18 9.17 11.35
CA SER A 405 0.77 9.61 11.46
C SER A 405 0.27 9.70 12.91
N VAL A 406 0.45 8.64 13.69
CA VAL A 406 -0.03 8.53 15.08
C VAL A 406 1.07 8.13 16.07
N GLN A 407 2.18 7.58 15.58
CA GLN A 407 3.21 6.97 16.42
C GLN A 407 3.86 8.00 17.36
N HIS A 408 4.21 9.18 16.83
CA HIS A 408 4.78 10.29 17.59
C HIS A 408 3.78 10.85 18.63
N HIS A 409 2.49 10.93 18.29
CA HIS A 409 1.45 11.34 19.21
C HIS A 409 1.28 10.34 20.36
N ALA A 410 1.19 9.04 20.05
CA ALA A 410 1.09 7.99 21.05
C ALA A 410 2.34 7.95 21.96
N ALA A 411 3.52 8.05 21.35
CA ALA A 411 4.80 8.09 22.06
C ALA A 411 4.86 9.25 23.08
N LEU A 412 4.50 10.47 22.65
CA LEU A 412 4.54 11.65 23.50
C LEU A 412 3.54 11.54 24.65
N LEU A 413 2.30 11.12 24.36
CA LEU A 413 1.27 10.95 25.40
C LEU A 413 1.67 9.92 26.44
N ALA A 414 2.15 8.74 26.03
CA ALA A 414 2.59 7.70 26.95
C ALA A 414 3.85 8.11 27.75
N TYR A 415 4.77 8.83 27.11
CA TYR A 415 5.99 9.35 27.73
C TYR A 415 5.67 10.32 28.88
N VAL A 416 4.74 11.25 28.65
CA VAL A 416 4.36 12.25 29.64
C VAL A 416 3.42 11.68 30.69
N ALA A 417 2.37 10.98 30.27
CA ALA A 417 1.32 10.47 31.18
C ALA A 417 1.76 9.24 31.98
N ARG A 418 2.81 8.53 31.58
CA ARG A 418 3.32 7.28 32.21
C ARG A 418 2.26 6.18 32.34
N VAL A 419 1.33 6.11 31.38
CA VAL A 419 0.31 5.08 31.25
C VAL A 419 0.32 4.53 29.82
N PRO A 420 -0.19 3.30 29.56
CA PRO A 420 -0.42 2.83 28.20
C PRO A 420 -1.43 3.73 27.48
N VAL A 421 -1.13 4.14 26.25
CA VAL A 421 -2.01 5.00 25.45
C VAL A 421 -2.22 4.41 24.06
N LYS A 422 -3.48 4.25 23.66
CA LYS A 422 -3.88 3.91 22.30
C LYS A 422 -4.28 5.18 21.54
N VAL A 423 -3.60 5.45 20.43
CA VAL A 423 -3.99 6.48 19.46
C VAL A 423 -4.40 5.79 18.17
N LYS A 424 -5.66 5.94 17.80
CA LYS A 424 -6.22 5.40 16.56
C LYS A 424 -6.94 6.52 15.79
N LEU A 425 -6.65 6.68 14.52
CA LEU A 425 -7.38 7.60 13.66
C LEU A 425 -8.79 7.09 13.39
N THR A 426 -9.75 7.99 13.38
CA THR A 426 -11.03 7.73 12.70
C THR A 426 -10.76 7.57 11.19
N ARG A 427 -11.69 6.96 10.45
CA ARG A 427 -11.54 6.85 9.01
C ARG A 427 -11.45 8.21 8.31
N GLN A 428 -12.16 9.21 8.81
CA GLN A 428 -12.12 10.57 8.27
C GLN A 428 -10.75 11.22 8.51
N GLU A 429 -10.19 11.07 9.70
CA GLU A 429 -8.83 11.52 9.99
C GLU A 429 -7.79 10.77 9.13
N SER A 430 -7.92 9.46 8.99
CA SER A 430 -7.04 8.66 8.13
C SER A 430 -7.03 9.18 6.69
N ILE A 431 -8.22 9.44 6.10
CA ILE A 431 -8.37 10.01 4.76
C ILE A 431 -7.73 11.41 4.65
N LEU A 432 -7.76 12.20 5.72
CA LEU A 432 -7.20 13.55 5.74
C LEU A 432 -5.66 13.57 5.89
N ILE A 433 -5.11 12.67 6.72
CA ILE A 433 -3.77 12.84 7.30
C ILE A 433 -2.68 12.13 6.51
N HIS A 434 -2.82 10.82 6.20
CA HIS A 434 -1.71 10.12 5.54
C HIS A 434 -1.49 10.61 4.12
N PRO A 435 -0.25 10.58 3.59
CA PRO A 435 0.05 11.06 2.25
C PRO A 435 -0.74 10.32 1.17
N LYS A 436 -1.14 11.05 0.13
CA LYS A 436 -1.96 10.55 -1.00
C LYS A 436 -1.10 10.27 -2.23
N ARG A 437 -1.71 9.70 -3.31
CA ARG A 437 -1.10 9.72 -4.63
C ARG A 437 -1.11 11.16 -5.16
N HIS A 438 0.02 11.64 -5.60
CA HIS A 438 0.16 12.94 -6.23
C HIS A 438 -0.76 13.09 -7.45
N SER A 439 -1.43 14.22 -7.56
CA SER A 439 -2.00 14.71 -8.82
C SER A 439 -0.86 15.18 -9.72
N PHE A 440 -0.91 14.82 -11.01
CA PHE A 440 0.08 15.24 -11.99
C PHE A 440 -0.57 15.91 -13.20
N ASP A 441 0.02 17.00 -13.66
CA ASP A 441 -0.23 17.63 -14.96
C ASP A 441 1.02 17.48 -15.82
N MET A 442 0.87 16.96 -17.04
CA MET A 442 2.01 16.48 -17.81
C MET A 442 1.85 16.78 -19.30
N ASP A 443 2.88 17.38 -19.90
CA ASP A 443 3.00 17.57 -21.34
C ASP A 443 4.03 16.62 -21.90
N PHE A 444 3.64 15.79 -22.86
CA PHE A 444 4.52 14.81 -23.49
C PHE A 444 4.56 14.99 -25.00
N THR A 445 5.76 14.97 -25.57
CA THR A 445 6.03 14.94 -27.01
C THR A 445 6.85 13.72 -27.34
N MET A 446 6.42 12.93 -28.31
CA MET A 446 7.12 11.75 -28.82
C MET A 446 7.27 11.84 -30.33
N GLY A 447 8.45 11.49 -30.83
CA GLY A 447 8.76 11.37 -32.25
C GLY A 447 9.18 9.97 -32.63
N CYS A 448 8.69 9.46 -33.78
CA CYS A 448 9.10 8.17 -34.37
C CYS A 448 9.47 8.33 -35.86
N ASP A 449 10.23 7.34 -36.37
CA ASP A 449 10.44 7.18 -37.78
C ASP A 449 9.24 6.51 -38.51
N GLU A 450 9.39 6.28 -39.81
CA GLU A 450 8.38 5.63 -40.67
C GLU A 450 8.07 4.17 -40.25
N ASN A 451 8.94 3.52 -39.51
CA ASN A 451 8.78 2.15 -39.02
C ASN A 451 8.24 2.08 -37.62
N GLY A 452 7.98 3.21 -36.99
CA GLY A 452 7.52 3.30 -35.60
C GLY A 452 8.64 3.13 -34.56
N ILE A 453 9.89 3.32 -34.96
CA ILE A 453 11.00 3.33 -33.99
C ILE A 453 11.07 4.71 -33.32
N ILE A 454 11.00 4.73 -31.98
CA ILE A 454 11.07 5.94 -31.18
C ILE A 454 12.41 6.64 -31.42
N GLN A 455 12.36 7.91 -31.83
CA GLN A 455 13.54 8.73 -32.08
C GLN A 455 13.86 9.64 -30.90
N GLY A 456 12.82 10.13 -30.23
CA GLY A 456 12.99 10.98 -29.06
C GLY A 456 11.68 11.24 -28.30
N VAL A 457 11.82 11.56 -27.01
CA VAL A 457 10.74 11.94 -26.11
C VAL A 457 11.14 13.17 -25.33
N LYS A 458 10.23 14.14 -25.24
CA LYS A 458 10.36 15.32 -24.38
C LYS A 458 9.12 15.47 -23.51
N ALA A 459 9.30 15.74 -22.21
CA ALA A 459 8.17 15.92 -21.31
C ALA A 459 8.41 16.97 -20.22
N SER A 460 7.32 17.61 -19.81
CA SER A 460 7.23 18.44 -18.61
C SER A 460 6.23 17.81 -17.66
N VAL A 461 6.62 17.64 -16.41
CA VAL A 461 5.83 16.97 -15.36
C VAL A 461 5.69 17.93 -14.18
N VAL A 462 4.45 18.25 -13.82
CA VAL A 462 4.12 19.08 -12.65
C VAL A 462 3.31 18.24 -11.68
N SER A 463 3.73 18.23 -10.40
CA SER A 463 3.02 17.49 -9.35
C SER A 463 2.67 18.38 -8.16
N ASP A 464 1.50 18.12 -7.58
CA ASP A 464 1.08 18.69 -6.30
C ASP A 464 1.53 17.74 -5.18
N THR A 465 2.43 18.20 -4.29
CA THR A 465 2.92 17.41 -3.16
C THR A 465 2.15 17.70 -1.86
N GLY A 466 1.22 18.64 -1.88
CA GLY A 466 0.48 19.05 -0.69
C GLY A 466 1.35 19.76 0.34
N ALA A 467 0.95 19.63 1.60
CA ALA A 467 1.49 20.43 2.70
C ALA A 467 2.93 20.10 3.11
N PHE A 468 3.42 18.90 2.83
CA PHE A 468 4.72 18.43 3.31
C PHE A 468 5.51 17.72 2.21
N ALA A 469 6.85 17.71 2.35
CA ALA A 469 7.72 17.04 1.41
C ALA A 469 7.46 15.53 1.33
N SER A 470 7.24 14.85 2.45
CA SER A 470 7.09 13.40 2.50
C SER A 470 8.10 12.70 1.56
N LEU A 471 7.61 11.97 0.56
CA LEU A 471 8.40 11.36 -0.52
C LEU A 471 8.15 12.04 -1.89
N GLY A 472 7.65 13.28 -1.92
CA GLY A 472 7.33 14.00 -3.15
C GLY A 472 8.50 14.13 -4.12
N GLY A 473 9.68 14.49 -3.62
CA GLY A 473 10.91 14.54 -4.42
C GLY A 473 11.29 13.20 -5.06
N PRO A 474 11.43 12.11 -4.31
CA PRO A 474 11.64 10.76 -4.85
C PRO A 474 10.55 10.27 -5.80
N VAL A 475 9.27 10.57 -5.53
CA VAL A 475 8.16 10.21 -6.45
C VAL A 475 8.33 10.92 -7.80
N LEU A 476 8.62 12.23 -7.77
CA LEU A 476 8.90 13.01 -8.99
C LEU A 476 10.11 12.45 -9.74
N GLU A 477 11.16 12.09 -9.03
CA GLU A 477 12.38 11.52 -9.62
C GLU A 477 12.10 10.18 -10.33
N ARG A 478 11.30 9.30 -9.72
CA ARG A 478 10.90 8.03 -10.36
C ARG A 478 9.96 8.27 -11.52
N ALA A 479 9.04 9.24 -11.43
CA ALA A 479 8.20 9.66 -12.54
C ALA A 479 9.05 10.08 -13.74
N CYS A 480 10.04 10.96 -13.54
CA CYS A 480 10.92 11.44 -14.62
C CYS A 480 11.83 10.34 -15.17
N THR A 481 12.47 9.54 -14.31
CA THR A 481 13.41 8.49 -14.71
C THR A 481 12.74 7.39 -15.55
N HIS A 482 11.48 7.06 -15.22
CA HIS A 482 10.73 5.98 -15.89
C HIS A 482 9.80 6.49 -17.00
N ALA A 483 9.64 7.81 -17.17
CA ALA A 483 8.77 8.39 -18.18
C ALA A 483 9.13 7.98 -19.62
N ALA A 484 10.39 7.62 -19.85
CA ALA A 484 10.86 7.12 -21.14
C ALA A 484 10.29 5.74 -21.52
N GLY A 485 9.69 5.00 -20.57
CA GLY A 485 9.21 3.64 -20.77
C GLY A 485 10.32 2.58 -20.91
N PRO A 486 9.94 1.30 -21.06
CA PRO A 486 10.89 0.18 -21.18
C PRO A 486 11.37 -0.02 -22.61
N TYR A 487 11.81 1.04 -23.29
CA TYR A 487 12.12 1.06 -24.69
C TYR A 487 13.56 1.47 -24.98
N ALA A 488 14.12 0.94 -26.06
CA ALA A 488 15.51 1.17 -26.48
C ALA A 488 15.60 2.36 -27.45
N TYR A 489 15.83 3.56 -26.92
CA TYR A 489 16.15 4.77 -27.70
C TYR A 489 17.05 5.69 -26.90
N GLU A 490 17.68 6.65 -27.54
CA GLU A 490 18.72 7.46 -26.93
C GLU A 490 18.25 8.84 -26.46
N ASN A 491 17.40 9.49 -27.26
CA ASN A 491 17.18 10.91 -27.11
C ASN A 491 15.94 11.18 -26.25
N PHE A 492 16.15 11.65 -25.02
CA PHE A 492 15.03 12.04 -24.18
C PHE A 492 15.39 13.23 -23.28
N GLU A 493 14.40 14.03 -22.94
CA GLU A 493 14.52 15.16 -22.04
C GLU A 493 13.23 15.28 -21.22
N ILE A 494 13.34 15.07 -19.92
CA ILE A 494 12.23 15.13 -18.97
C ILE A 494 12.54 16.15 -17.90
N GLU A 495 11.65 17.12 -17.72
CA GLU A 495 11.72 18.13 -16.67
C GLU A 495 10.53 17.95 -15.72
N GLY A 496 10.79 17.92 -14.42
CA GLY A 496 9.76 17.74 -13.38
C GLY A 496 9.85 18.78 -12.28
N ARG A 497 8.68 19.26 -11.82
CA ARG A 497 8.55 20.15 -10.64
C ARG A 497 7.46 19.63 -9.72
N ALA A 498 7.75 19.56 -8.42
CA ALA A 498 6.77 19.32 -7.37
C ALA A 498 6.57 20.62 -6.58
N TYR A 499 5.32 20.94 -6.31
CA TYR A 499 4.98 22.16 -5.56
C TYR A 499 4.31 21.82 -4.24
N TYR A 500 4.68 22.58 -3.18
CA TYR A 500 3.90 22.63 -1.96
C TYR A 500 2.57 23.35 -2.20
N THR A 501 1.51 22.83 -1.59
CA THR A 501 0.19 23.49 -1.48
C THR A 501 -0.35 23.29 -0.07
N ASN A 502 -1.48 23.90 0.27
CA ASN A 502 -2.14 23.66 1.55
C ASN A 502 -3.14 22.47 1.49
N ASN A 503 -3.08 21.68 0.45
CA ASN A 503 -3.81 20.41 0.34
C ASN A 503 -3.25 19.35 1.31
N PRO A 504 -3.99 18.27 1.61
CA PRO A 504 -3.43 17.13 2.31
C PRO A 504 -2.13 16.66 1.66
N PRO A 505 -1.15 16.16 2.43
CA PRO A 505 0.14 15.77 1.88
C PRO A 505 0.02 14.65 0.86
N ALA A 506 0.94 14.64 -0.12
CA ALA A 506 1.16 13.54 -1.03
C ALA A 506 2.51 12.87 -0.78
N GLY A 507 2.61 11.57 -1.05
CA GLY A 507 3.82 10.80 -0.78
C GLY A 507 3.85 9.49 -1.56
N ALA A 508 4.40 8.46 -0.94
CA ALA A 508 4.46 7.14 -1.55
C ALA A 508 3.06 6.57 -1.77
N PHE A 509 2.82 6.10 -2.98
CA PHE A 509 1.67 5.26 -3.32
C PHE A 509 2.11 4.26 -4.38
N ARG A 510 1.69 2.99 -4.26
CA ARG A 510 2.01 1.87 -5.15
C ARG A 510 2.17 2.29 -6.62
N GLY A 511 3.37 2.10 -7.19
CA GLY A 511 3.77 2.61 -8.50
C GLY A 511 4.62 3.87 -8.48
N PHE A 512 4.56 4.68 -7.39
CA PHE A 512 5.53 5.71 -7.01
C PHE A 512 5.90 6.69 -8.16
N GLY A 513 4.90 7.36 -8.75
CA GLY A 513 5.08 8.32 -9.85
C GLY A 513 5.10 7.68 -11.25
N VAL A 514 5.50 6.43 -11.37
CA VAL A 514 5.60 5.73 -12.65
C VAL A 514 4.21 5.42 -13.23
N THR A 515 3.20 5.21 -12.38
CA THR A 515 1.83 4.97 -12.83
C THR A 515 1.29 6.14 -13.65
N GLN A 516 1.61 7.37 -13.25
CA GLN A 516 1.19 8.61 -13.92
C GLN A 516 1.89 8.76 -15.27
N THR A 517 3.23 8.69 -15.31
CA THR A 517 3.98 8.89 -16.56
C THR A 517 3.83 7.73 -17.55
N CYS A 518 3.62 6.50 -17.06
CA CYS A 518 3.29 5.35 -17.92
C CYS A 518 1.99 5.58 -18.70
N PHE A 519 0.98 6.19 -18.07
CA PHE A 519 -0.27 6.54 -18.75
C PHE A 519 -0.01 7.45 -19.98
N CYS A 520 0.90 8.41 -19.85
CA CYS A 520 1.26 9.32 -20.95
C CYS A 520 2.01 8.59 -22.09
N THR A 521 3.11 7.93 -21.75
CA THR A 521 4.00 7.30 -22.72
C THR A 521 3.30 6.17 -23.47
N GLU A 522 2.55 5.35 -22.80
CA GLU A 522 1.84 4.22 -23.40
C GLU A 522 0.66 4.68 -24.26
N THR A 523 -0.04 5.76 -23.87
CA THR A 523 -1.11 6.35 -24.69
C THR A 523 -0.55 6.96 -25.97
N LEU A 524 0.57 7.72 -25.91
CA LEU A 524 1.22 8.24 -27.10
C LEU A 524 1.70 7.13 -28.03
N LEU A 525 2.24 6.05 -27.47
CA LEU A 525 2.72 4.91 -28.27
C LEU A 525 1.56 4.18 -28.99
N ASN A 526 0.38 4.10 -28.38
CA ASN A 526 -0.82 3.58 -29.02
C ASN A 526 -1.26 4.47 -30.21
N GLU A 527 -1.25 5.80 -30.00
CA GLU A 527 -1.56 6.74 -31.10
C GLU A 527 -0.50 6.67 -32.21
N MET A 528 0.75 6.52 -31.85
CA MET A 528 1.85 6.39 -32.79
C MET A 528 1.71 5.13 -33.66
N ALA A 529 1.30 4.01 -33.06
CA ALA A 529 1.02 2.77 -33.79
C ALA A 529 -0.03 2.98 -34.89
N ASP A 530 -1.10 3.74 -34.57
CA ASP A 530 -2.16 4.07 -35.53
C ASP A 530 -1.63 4.94 -36.69
N LEU A 531 -0.76 5.92 -36.42
CA LEU A 531 -0.13 6.77 -37.43
C LEU A 531 0.81 6.00 -38.36
N VAL A 532 1.56 5.07 -37.82
CA VAL A 532 2.49 4.20 -38.56
C VAL A 532 1.71 3.13 -39.33
N GLY A 533 0.52 2.75 -38.90
CA GLY A 533 -0.29 1.69 -39.50
C GLY A 533 0.11 0.29 -39.05
N ILE A 534 0.63 0.14 -37.85
CA ILE A 534 0.99 -1.15 -37.24
C ILE A 534 0.17 -1.37 -35.95
N SER A 535 0.17 -2.61 -35.45
CA SER A 535 -0.56 -2.88 -34.21
C SER A 535 0.12 -2.26 -32.98
N PRO A 536 -0.63 -1.91 -31.92
CA PRO A 536 -0.07 -1.50 -30.65
C PRO A 536 0.89 -2.54 -30.02
N TRP A 537 0.68 -3.82 -30.28
CA TRP A 537 1.61 -4.86 -29.86
C TRP A 537 2.94 -4.77 -30.64
N GLU A 538 2.87 -4.61 -31.98
CA GLU A 538 4.01 -4.58 -32.87
C GLU A 538 4.95 -3.40 -32.61
N ILE A 539 4.39 -2.19 -32.34
CA ILE A 539 5.22 -1.02 -32.07
C ILE A 539 6.02 -1.20 -30.77
N ARG A 540 5.41 -1.85 -29.76
CA ARG A 540 6.10 -2.19 -28.50
C ARG A 540 7.18 -3.23 -28.72
N TYR A 541 6.90 -4.27 -29.47
CA TYR A 541 7.86 -5.34 -29.75
C TYR A 541 9.11 -4.84 -30.51
N ARG A 542 8.92 -3.91 -31.46
CA ARG A 542 10.02 -3.27 -32.20
C ARG A 542 10.91 -2.43 -31.31
N ASN A 543 10.32 -1.68 -30.38
CA ASN A 543 11.04 -0.76 -29.50
C ASN A 543 11.48 -1.39 -28.17
N ALA A 544 11.01 -2.59 -27.84
CA ALA A 544 11.25 -3.21 -26.54
C ALA A 544 12.73 -3.31 -26.19
N ILE A 545 13.05 -2.92 -24.95
CA ILE A 545 14.38 -3.18 -24.38
C ILE A 545 14.66 -4.69 -24.34
N ARG A 546 15.88 -5.09 -24.61
CA ARG A 546 16.35 -6.48 -24.63
C ARG A 546 17.65 -6.60 -23.86
N PRO A 547 18.04 -7.79 -23.37
CA PRO A 547 19.34 -8.00 -22.74
C PRO A 547 20.51 -7.40 -23.54
N GLY A 548 21.40 -6.67 -22.86
CA GLY A 548 22.50 -5.91 -23.49
C GLY A 548 22.09 -4.60 -24.14
N GLY A 549 20.79 -4.29 -24.22
CA GLY A 549 20.30 -3.01 -24.70
C GLY A 549 20.54 -1.87 -23.70
N VAL A 550 20.44 -0.64 -24.20
CA VAL A 550 20.67 0.57 -23.39
C VAL A 550 19.34 1.26 -23.19
N LEU A 551 18.94 1.43 -21.92
CA LEU A 551 17.78 2.24 -21.55
C LEU A 551 18.03 3.73 -21.87
N PRO A 552 16.98 4.53 -22.05
CA PRO A 552 17.13 5.96 -22.31
C PRO A 552 18.02 6.70 -21.29
N ASN A 553 18.01 6.29 -20.03
CA ASN A 553 18.87 6.83 -18.98
C ASN A 553 20.35 6.40 -19.06
N GLY A 554 20.74 5.58 -20.06
CA GLY A 554 22.09 5.13 -20.30
C GLY A 554 22.48 3.81 -19.63
N GLN A 555 21.64 3.22 -18.77
CA GLN A 555 21.91 1.92 -18.15
C GLN A 555 21.86 0.79 -19.19
N ILE A 556 22.90 -0.03 -19.22
CA ILE A 556 22.93 -1.27 -20.01
C ILE A 556 22.24 -2.35 -19.18
N VAL A 557 21.15 -2.91 -19.69
CA VAL A 557 20.39 -3.93 -18.97
C VAL A 557 20.97 -5.32 -19.17
N ASP A 558 20.86 -6.13 -18.14
CA ASP A 558 21.40 -7.49 -18.10
C ASP A 558 20.43 -8.56 -18.64
N ASP A 559 20.82 -9.83 -18.50
CA ASP A 559 20.06 -10.98 -18.97
C ASP A 559 18.72 -11.18 -18.25
N SER A 560 18.48 -10.52 -17.10
CA SER A 560 17.21 -10.57 -16.37
C SER A 560 16.10 -9.73 -17.00
N THR A 561 16.34 -9.11 -18.15
CA THR A 561 15.40 -8.21 -18.82
C THR A 561 14.31 -8.98 -19.56
N GLY A 562 13.11 -9.05 -18.97
CA GLY A 562 12.03 -9.92 -19.43
C GLY A 562 10.84 -9.22 -20.13
N LEU A 563 11.01 -8.01 -20.69
CA LEU A 563 9.91 -7.31 -21.37
C LEU A 563 9.37 -8.08 -22.57
N VAL A 564 10.27 -8.61 -23.42
CA VAL A 564 9.88 -9.36 -24.61
C VAL A 564 9.07 -10.60 -24.22
N GLU A 565 9.47 -11.31 -23.19
CA GLU A 565 8.78 -12.49 -22.68
C GLU A 565 7.37 -12.15 -22.17
N THR A 566 7.19 -10.97 -21.55
CA THR A 566 5.84 -10.54 -21.14
C THR A 566 4.95 -10.18 -22.34
N LEU A 567 5.51 -9.57 -23.38
CA LEU A 567 4.81 -9.28 -24.65
C LEU A 567 4.41 -10.58 -25.38
N GLU A 568 5.31 -11.55 -25.45
CA GLU A 568 5.05 -12.85 -26.06
C GLU A 568 4.02 -13.66 -25.27
N ALA A 569 4.03 -13.59 -23.95
CA ALA A 569 3.09 -14.30 -23.08
C ALA A 569 1.63 -13.88 -23.31
N ILE A 570 1.37 -12.61 -23.63
CA ILE A 570 -0.01 -12.15 -23.91
C ILE A 570 -0.39 -12.25 -25.40
N LYS A 571 0.59 -12.46 -26.31
CA LYS A 571 0.38 -12.42 -27.77
C LYS A 571 -0.78 -13.31 -28.23
N PRO A 572 -0.88 -14.57 -27.79
CA PRO A 572 -2.00 -15.44 -28.22
C PRO A 572 -3.36 -14.86 -27.89
N ALA A 573 -3.54 -14.35 -26.66
CA ALA A 573 -4.80 -13.74 -26.22
C ALA A 573 -5.09 -12.41 -26.94
N TYR A 574 -4.04 -11.63 -27.24
CA TYR A 574 -4.15 -10.40 -28.00
C TYR A 574 -4.60 -10.65 -29.45
N ASP A 575 -3.96 -11.60 -30.13
CA ASP A 575 -4.31 -11.95 -31.51
C ASP A 575 -5.72 -12.54 -31.62
N GLU A 576 -6.13 -13.35 -30.66
CA GLU A 576 -7.48 -13.88 -30.58
C GLU A 576 -8.52 -12.75 -30.43
N ALA A 577 -8.30 -11.80 -29.51
CA ALA A 577 -9.18 -10.66 -29.31
C ALA A 577 -9.28 -9.78 -30.57
N VAL A 578 -8.15 -9.49 -31.22
CA VAL A 578 -8.13 -8.73 -32.49
C VAL A 578 -8.89 -9.48 -33.59
N LYS A 579 -8.67 -10.79 -33.73
CA LYS A 579 -9.35 -11.62 -34.71
C LYS A 579 -10.86 -11.65 -34.50
N ASN A 580 -11.30 -11.65 -33.24
CA ASN A 580 -12.72 -11.61 -32.87
C ASN A 580 -13.33 -10.23 -33.07
N GLY A 581 -12.52 -9.20 -33.35
CA GLY A 581 -12.95 -7.81 -33.43
C GLY A 581 -13.30 -7.21 -32.06
N ASP A 582 -12.81 -7.78 -30.97
CA ASP A 582 -13.00 -7.23 -29.63
C ASP A 582 -12.27 -5.89 -29.49
N PRO A 583 -12.81 -4.92 -28.75
CA PRO A 583 -12.05 -3.73 -28.37
C PRO A 583 -10.95 -4.11 -27.38
N VAL A 584 -9.71 -4.17 -27.83
CA VAL A 584 -8.56 -4.57 -27.04
C VAL A 584 -7.52 -3.45 -26.97
N GLY A 585 -7.05 -3.15 -25.76
CA GLY A 585 -5.97 -2.22 -25.50
C GLY A 585 -4.81 -2.90 -24.77
N ILE A 586 -3.61 -2.40 -24.98
CA ILE A 586 -2.37 -2.96 -24.45
C ILE A 586 -1.46 -1.86 -23.93
N ALA A 587 -0.69 -2.18 -22.86
CA ALA A 587 0.37 -1.32 -22.35
C ALA A 587 1.49 -2.14 -21.72
N CYS A 588 2.70 -1.58 -21.76
CA CYS A 588 3.88 -2.11 -21.09
C CYS A 588 4.30 -1.22 -19.93
N ALA A 589 5.09 -1.77 -19.02
CA ALA A 589 5.74 -1.01 -17.96
C ALA A 589 7.07 -1.62 -17.57
N MET A 590 7.95 -0.79 -17.01
CA MET A 590 9.05 -1.23 -16.16
C MET A 590 8.95 -0.53 -14.81
N LYS A 591 9.44 -1.19 -13.78
CA LYS A 591 9.55 -0.61 -12.44
C LYS A 591 10.77 -1.17 -11.73
N ASN A 592 11.52 -0.28 -11.11
CA ASN A 592 12.64 -0.67 -10.27
C ASN A 592 12.22 -1.58 -9.11
N ALA A 593 13.08 -2.54 -8.78
CA ALA A 593 13.12 -3.23 -7.49
C ALA A 593 14.34 -2.73 -6.73
N GLY A 594 14.12 -2.20 -5.52
CA GLY A 594 15.14 -1.45 -4.78
C GLY A 594 15.01 0.06 -4.92
N VAL A 595 15.71 0.80 -4.06
CA VAL A 595 15.65 2.27 -3.99
C VAL A 595 16.36 2.90 -5.19
N GLY A 596 17.59 2.52 -5.48
CA GLY A 596 18.37 2.97 -6.64
C GLY A 596 18.88 4.41 -6.57
N VAL A 597 19.29 4.93 -7.70
CA VAL A 597 19.75 6.30 -7.98
C VAL A 597 20.81 6.83 -7.01
N GLY A 598 21.75 5.97 -6.63
CA GLY A 598 22.86 6.31 -5.73
C GLY A 598 22.52 6.31 -4.24
N ILE A 599 21.27 6.04 -3.87
CA ILE A 599 20.87 5.94 -2.47
C ILE A 599 21.30 4.57 -1.91
N PRO A 600 22.03 4.51 -0.78
CA PRO A 600 22.40 3.24 -0.16
C PRO A 600 21.15 2.40 0.18
N ASP A 601 21.05 1.22 -0.38
CA ASP A 601 19.90 0.33 -0.23
C ASP A 601 20.33 -0.96 0.49
N TRP A 602 20.20 -0.95 1.82
CA TRP A 602 20.63 -2.04 2.68
C TRP A 602 19.52 -3.05 2.96
N GLY A 603 19.80 -4.33 2.75
CA GLY A 603 19.08 -5.44 3.33
C GLY A 603 19.87 -6.06 4.46
N ARG A 604 19.22 -6.38 5.58
CA ARG A 604 19.87 -7.02 6.74
C ARG A 604 18.95 -8.05 7.38
N CYS A 605 19.52 -9.17 7.78
CA CYS A 605 18.82 -10.26 8.42
C CYS A 605 19.73 -10.93 9.46
N LYS A 606 19.15 -11.33 10.56
CA LYS A 606 19.79 -12.11 11.61
C LYS A 606 19.01 -13.40 11.81
N LEU A 607 19.67 -14.55 11.71
CA LEU A 607 19.12 -15.84 12.08
C LEU A 607 19.68 -16.22 13.45
N ILE A 608 18.83 -16.52 14.41
CA ILE A 608 19.22 -16.94 15.76
C ILE A 608 18.64 -18.32 16.03
N VAL A 609 19.45 -19.25 16.51
CA VAL A 609 18.95 -20.53 17.05
C VAL A 609 18.56 -20.28 18.50
N GLU A 610 17.26 -20.18 18.75
CA GLU A 610 16.74 -19.87 20.08
C GLU A 610 16.66 -21.11 21.00
N ALA A 611 16.25 -20.91 22.24
CA ALA A 611 16.17 -21.96 23.26
C ALA A 611 15.18 -23.08 22.94
N ASP A 612 14.25 -22.84 22.03
CA ASP A 612 13.30 -23.84 21.49
C ASP A 612 13.92 -24.73 20.39
N GLU A 613 15.22 -24.60 20.15
CA GLU A 613 15.97 -25.33 19.12
C GLU A 613 15.46 -25.04 17.69
N LYS A 614 14.92 -23.85 17.45
CA LYS A 614 14.47 -23.39 16.13
C LYS A 614 15.26 -22.17 15.66
N VAL A 615 15.26 -21.98 14.36
CA VAL A 615 15.86 -20.81 13.71
C VAL A 615 14.84 -19.69 13.66
N HIS A 616 15.07 -18.64 14.40
CA HIS A 616 14.25 -17.42 14.37
C HIS A 616 14.84 -16.41 13.39
N ILE A 617 14.00 -15.89 12.50
CA ILE A 617 14.35 -14.90 11.47
C ILE A 617 14.02 -13.51 12.00
N TYR A 618 15.04 -12.67 12.20
CA TYR A 618 14.92 -11.28 12.61
C TYR A 618 15.35 -10.33 11.50
N SER A 619 14.49 -9.43 11.09
CA SER A 619 14.78 -8.34 10.16
C SER A 619 13.91 -7.13 10.46
N GLY A 620 14.44 -5.92 10.28
CA GLY A 620 13.71 -4.67 10.39
C GLY A 620 12.70 -4.44 9.26
N ALA A 621 12.67 -5.30 8.26
CA ALA A 621 11.72 -5.23 7.15
C ALA A 621 10.28 -5.50 7.61
N SER A 622 9.36 -4.59 7.30
CA SER A 622 7.94 -4.70 7.69
C SER A 622 7.14 -5.55 6.73
N CYS A 623 6.34 -6.48 7.26
CA CYS A 623 5.33 -7.20 6.49
C CYS A 623 4.00 -6.43 6.54
N ILE A 624 3.67 -5.73 5.46
CA ILE A 624 2.44 -4.90 5.35
C ILE A 624 1.24 -5.65 4.75
N GLY A 625 1.34 -6.98 4.65
CA GLY A 625 0.32 -7.86 4.08
C GLY A 625 0.77 -8.62 2.85
N GLN A 626 1.85 -8.21 2.19
CA GLN A 626 2.36 -8.80 0.95
C GLN A 626 2.94 -10.22 1.11
N GLY A 627 3.26 -10.65 2.34
CA GLY A 627 3.72 -12.01 2.61
C GLY A 627 5.22 -12.16 2.80
N LEU A 628 5.90 -11.11 3.22
CA LEU A 628 7.36 -11.14 3.43
C LEU A 628 7.80 -12.30 4.32
N GLY A 629 7.10 -12.56 5.44
CA GLY A 629 7.46 -13.66 6.35
C GLY A 629 7.47 -15.02 5.66
N THR A 630 6.47 -15.29 4.83
CA THR A 630 6.42 -16.54 4.04
C THR A 630 7.58 -16.63 3.06
N VAL A 631 7.89 -15.52 2.37
CA VAL A 631 9.02 -15.44 1.44
C VAL A 631 10.35 -15.73 2.16
N LEU A 632 10.61 -15.10 3.31
CA LEU A 632 11.86 -15.31 4.06
C LEU A 632 11.98 -16.74 4.58
N VAL A 633 10.88 -17.36 5.02
CA VAL A 633 10.87 -18.78 5.42
C VAL A 633 11.21 -19.68 4.23
N GLN A 634 10.66 -19.44 3.04
CA GLN A 634 11.00 -20.20 1.82
C GLN A 634 12.48 -20.01 1.45
N VAL A 635 13.04 -18.82 1.61
CA VAL A 635 14.47 -18.56 1.40
C VAL A 635 15.31 -19.38 2.38
N VAL A 636 14.95 -19.43 3.68
CA VAL A 636 15.68 -20.21 4.69
C VAL A 636 15.59 -21.70 4.40
N VAL A 637 14.38 -22.25 4.14
CA VAL A 637 14.21 -23.67 3.80
C VAL A 637 15.06 -24.06 2.59
N THR A 638 14.99 -23.25 1.52
CA THR A 638 15.73 -23.54 0.26
C THR A 638 17.24 -23.55 0.46
N ASN A 639 17.78 -22.62 1.25
CA ASN A 639 19.23 -22.45 1.39
C ASN A 639 19.85 -23.24 2.54
N THR A 640 19.07 -23.79 3.47
CA THR A 640 19.57 -24.58 4.60
C THR A 640 19.18 -26.04 4.56
N GLY A 641 18.11 -26.40 3.83
CA GLY A 641 17.52 -27.72 3.85
C GLY A 641 16.76 -28.06 5.14
N LEU A 642 16.58 -27.10 6.05
CA LEU A 642 15.81 -27.30 7.28
C LEU A 642 14.32 -27.48 6.97
N HIS A 643 13.65 -28.31 7.76
CA HIS A 643 12.21 -28.45 7.69
C HIS A 643 11.51 -27.17 8.17
N ARG A 644 10.36 -26.85 7.58
CA ARG A 644 9.57 -25.65 7.90
C ARG A 644 9.30 -25.48 9.39
N ASP A 645 9.03 -26.56 10.12
CA ASP A 645 8.69 -26.53 11.56
C ASP A 645 9.87 -26.11 12.46
N ASN A 646 11.08 -26.11 11.93
CA ASN A 646 12.28 -25.63 12.61
C ASN A 646 12.55 -24.14 12.38
N ILE A 647 11.64 -23.40 11.76
CA ILE A 647 11.83 -22.00 11.39
C ILE A 647 10.67 -21.16 11.91
N VAL A 648 11.01 -20.07 12.58
CA VAL A 648 10.07 -19.07 13.12
C VAL A 648 10.35 -17.73 12.45
N TYR A 649 9.33 -17.09 11.92
CA TYR A 649 9.43 -15.71 11.46
C TYR A 649 8.99 -14.77 12.56
N GLU A 650 9.88 -13.84 12.93
CA GLU A 650 9.61 -12.80 13.90
C GLU A 650 9.18 -11.50 13.21
N ARG A 651 8.15 -10.85 13.75
CA ARG A 651 7.76 -9.53 13.26
C ARG A 651 8.84 -8.51 13.59
N SER A 652 8.98 -7.49 12.72
CA SER A 652 9.99 -6.44 12.88
C SER A 652 9.91 -5.80 14.26
N ASN A 653 11.07 -5.72 14.93
CA ASN A 653 11.25 -5.00 16.18
C ASN A 653 12.64 -4.31 16.17
N THR A 654 12.80 -3.25 16.96
CA THR A 654 14.03 -2.44 16.92
C THR A 654 15.10 -2.83 17.91
N TRP A 655 14.86 -3.81 18.81
CA TRP A 655 15.82 -4.19 19.85
C TRP A 655 16.59 -5.47 19.54
N ILE A 656 16.14 -6.30 18.57
CA ILE A 656 16.85 -7.50 18.11
C ILE A 656 17.11 -7.44 16.61
N ALA A 657 16.07 -7.08 15.85
CA ALA A 657 16.12 -7.09 14.38
C ALA A 657 17.03 -5.97 13.85
N PRO A 658 17.96 -6.27 12.93
CA PRO A 658 18.78 -5.25 12.29
C PRO A 658 17.92 -4.41 11.34
N ASP A 659 18.22 -3.11 11.26
CA ASP A 659 17.56 -2.21 10.32
C ASP A 659 17.78 -2.69 8.88
N SER A 660 16.69 -3.02 8.20
CA SER A 660 16.68 -3.47 6.79
C SER A 660 15.95 -2.48 5.86
N GLY A 661 15.83 -1.24 6.29
CA GLY A 661 15.16 -0.15 5.58
C GLY A 661 13.65 -0.33 5.44
N ASP A 662 13.03 0.68 4.86
CA ASP A 662 11.58 0.76 4.73
C ASP A 662 11.04 -0.28 3.75
N THR A 663 9.82 -0.75 3.97
CA THR A 663 9.09 -1.58 3.01
C THR A 663 8.44 -0.68 1.96
N SER A 664 9.23 -0.32 0.95
CA SER A 664 8.93 0.57 -0.15
C SER A 664 9.65 0.09 -1.42
N GLY A 665 9.41 0.69 -2.58
CA GLY A 665 10.19 0.49 -3.81
C GLY A 665 10.32 -0.97 -4.27
N SER A 666 9.40 -1.85 -3.89
CA SER A 666 9.44 -3.30 -4.23
C SER A 666 10.75 -4.01 -3.81
N ARG A 667 11.40 -3.52 -2.73
CA ARG A 667 12.80 -3.86 -2.41
C ARG A 667 12.97 -5.11 -1.54
N GLN A 668 12.00 -5.47 -0.69
CA GLN A 668 12.25 -6.43 0.39
C GLN A 668 12.61 -7.85 -0.08
N THR A 669 11.96 -8.38 -1.12
CA THR A 669 12.33 -9.68 -1.70
C THR A 669 13.76 -9.67 -2.22
N LEU A 670 14.17 -8.56 -2.85
CA LEU A 670 15.51 -8.40 -3.43
C LEU A 670 16.59 -8.23 -2.35
N VAL A 671 16.48 -7.14 -1.56
CA VAL A 671 17.59 -6.76 -0.64
C VAL A 671 17.56 -7.55 0.66
N THR A 672 16.39 -7.68 1.31
CA THR A 672 16.26 -8.48 2.53
C THR A 672 16.32 -9.97 2.24
N GLY A 673 15.76 -10.42 1.11
CA GLY A 673 15.88 -11.81 0.66
C GLY A 673 17.34 -12.21 0.41
N GLU A 674 18.16 -11.37 -0.24
CA GLU A 674 19.60 -11.63 -0.41
C GLU A 674 20.35 -11.61 0.93
N ALA A 675 20.04 -10.67 1.82
CA ALA A 675 20.64 -10.65 3.15
C ALA A 675 20.33 -11.93 3.94
N THR A 676 19.07 -12.41 3.85
CA THR A 676 18.64 -13.67 4.46
C THR A 676 19.39 -14.86 3.86
N ARG A 677 19.53 -14.92 2.53
CA ARG A 677 20.30 -15.97 1.84
C ARG A 677 21.77 -16.02 2.34
N ARG A 678 22.40 -14.85 2.50
CA ARG A 678 23.78 -14.77 3.04
C ARG A 678 23.87 -15.21 4.50
N ALA A 679 22.86 -14.93 5.31
CA ALA A 679 22.78 -15.47 6.68
C ALA A 679 22.64 -17.00 6.66
N CYS A 680 21.84 -17.55 5.72
CA CYS A 680 21.69 -18.99 5.54
C CYS A 680 22.99 -19.70 5.16
N GLU A 681 23.85 -19.09 4.35
CA GLU A 681 25.17 -19.66 4.01
C GLU A 681 26.02 -19.90 5.27
N LYS A 682 26.00 -18.95 6.20
CA LYS A 682 26.71 -19.06 7.49
C LYS A 682 26.10 -20.13 8.40
N LEU A 683 24.76 -20.16 8.49
CA LEU A 683 24.04 -21.17 9.25
C LEU A 683 24.29 -22.58 8.69
N SER A 684 24.21 -22.76 7.37
CA SER A 684 24.46 -24.05 6.71
C SER A 684 25.89 -24.55 6.95
N ALA A 685 26.85 -23.65 6.91
CA ALA A 685 28.26 -24.00 7.24
C ALA A 685 28.40 -24.44 8.71
N ALA A 686 27.67 -23.79 9.63
CA ALA A 686 27.67 -24.14 11.05
C ALA A 686 26.93 -25.47 11.33
N LEU A 687 25.93 -25.81 10.56
CA LEU A 687 25.16 -27.07 10.67
C LEU A 687 25.93 -28.30 10.19
N ALA A 688 27.07 -28.11 9.50
CA ALA A 688 27.85 -29.23 9.01
C ALA A 688 28.30 -30.14 10.16
N GLY A 689 27.69 -31.34 10.27
CA GLY A 689 27.99 -32.31 11.34
C GLY A 689 27.41 -31.95 12.72
N LYS A 690 26.50 -30.97 12.79
CA LYS A 690 25.83 -30.52 14.01
C LYS A 690 24.32 -30.52 13.87
N THR A 691 23.64 -30.46 15.00
CA THR A 691 22.17 -30.26 15.08
C THR A 691 21.84 -28.82 15.50
N LEU A 692 20.59 -28.43 15.44
CA LEU A 692 20.13 -27.13 15.94
C LEU A 692 20.39 -27.00 17.47
N HIS A 693 20.25 -28.11 18.20
CA HIS A 693 20.59 -28.14 19.64
C HIS A 693 22.05 -27.67 19.92
N ASP A 694 23.01 -28.08 19.09
CA ASP A 694 24.42 -27.70 19.22
C ASP A 694 24.66 -26.21 18.90
N LEU A 695 23.72 -25.56 18.26
CA LEU A 695 23.82 -24.16 17.82
C LEU A 695 22.94 -23.18 18.63
N VAL A 696 22.24 -23.66 19.67
CA VAL A 696 21.42 -22.80 20.53
C VAL A 696 22.22 -21.61 21.05
N GLY A 697 21.67 -20.41 20.93
CA GLY A 697 22.24 -19.12 21.28
C GLY A 697 23.22 -18.54 20.24
N GLN A 698 23.47 -19.22 19.12
CA GLN A 698 24.28 -18.68 18.03
C GLN A 698 23.51 -17.82 17.09
N GLU A 699 24.16 -16.74 16.62
CA GLU A 699 23.61 -15.76 15.67
C GLU A 699 24.37 -15.85 14.34
N PHE A 700 23.60 -15.76 13.24
CA PHE A 700 24.12 -15.74 11.87
C PHE A 700 23.58 -14.48 11.17
N TYR A 701 24.48 -13.52 10.97
CA TYR A 701 24.14 -12.22 10.38
C TYR A 701 24.44 -12.19 8.88
N GLY A 702 23.47 -11.70 8.07
CA GLY A 702 23.63 -11.45 6.67
C GLY A 702 23.26 -10.01 6.33
N GLU A 703 24.01 -9.41 5.40
CA GLU A 703 23.67 -8.11 4.84
C GLU A 703 23.98 -8.03 3.35
N TYR A 704 23.26 -7.17 2.67
CA TYR A 704 23.46 -6.86 1.27
C TYR A 704 23.26 -5.37 1.03
N LEU A 705 24.19 -4.75 0.29
CA LEU A 705 24.06 -3.39 -0.20
C LEU A 705 23.85 -3.43 -1.70
N ALA A 706 22.67 -3.00 -2.16
CA ALA A 706 22.43 -2.76 -3.58
C ALA A 706 23.10 -1.44 -3.98
N LYS A 707 24.23 -1.55 -4.68
CA LYS A 707 25.01 -0.39 -5.13
C LYS A 707 24.46 0.12 -6.46
N THR A 708 24.17 1.42 -6.51
CA THR A 708 23.68 2.11 -7.70
C THR A 708 24.39 3.44 -7.88
N ASP A 709 24.26 4.02 -9.06
CA ASP A 709 24.84 5.33 -9.40
C ASP A 709 23.78 6.42 -9.31
N PRO A 710 24.16 7.65 -8.92
CA PRO A 710 23.27 8.80 -8.98
C PRO A 710 22.77 9.06 -10.43
N LEU A 711 21.64 9.73 -10.56
CA LEU A 711 21.16 10.19 -11.85
C LEU A 711 22.20 11.12 -12.50
N GLY A 712 22.47 10.88 -13.80
CA GLY A 712 23.46 11.65 -14.57
C GLY A 712 24.91 11.36 -14.21
N ALA A 713 25.21 10.23 -13.56
CA ALA A 713 26.59 9.81 -13.31
C ALA A 713 27.38 9.67 -14.61
N ASP A 714 28.54 10.30 -14.65
CA ASP A 714 29.47 10.25 -15.79
C ASP A 714 30.33 8.98 -15.74
N VAL A 715 29.68 7.85 -15.99
CA VAL A 715 30.31 6.52 -16.06
C VAL A 715 29.81 5.77 -17.30
N PRO A 716 30.59 4.81 -17.83
CA PRO A 716 30.23 4.10 -19.06
C PRO A 716 28.91 3.32 -19.01
N ASN A 717 28.52 2.84 -17.83
CA ASN A 717 27.25 2.17 -17.58
C ASN A 717 26.67 2.67 -16.25
N PRO A 718 25.86 3.75 -16.27
CA PRO A 718 25.26 4.27 -15.05
C PRO A 718 24.15 3.33 -14.58
N VAL A 719 24.43 2.55 -13.56
CA VAL A 719 23.47 1.61 -12.96
C VAL A 719 22.52 2.39 -12.04
N SER A 720 21.40 2.85 -12.56
CA SER A 720 20.40 3.57 -11.75
C SER A 720 19.65 2.63 -10.80
N HIS A 721 19.42 1.38 -11.19
CA HIS A 721 18.76 0.36 -10.35
C HIS A 721 19.38 -1.02 -10.59
N VAL A 722 19.49 -1.81 -9.52
CA VAL A 722 20.06 -3.17 -9.57
C VAL A 722 19.20 -4.12 -10.37
N ALA A 723 17.88 -3.97 -10.28
CA ALA A 723 16.91 -4.80 -11.00
C ALA A 723 15.69 -4.00 -11.41
N TYR A 724 15.10 -4.40 -12.53
CA TYR A 724 13.80 -3.94 -13.00
C TYR A 724 12.84 -5.12 -13.16
N GLY A 725 11.60 -4.95 -12.72
CA GLY A 725 10.50 -5.77 -13.18
C GLY A 725 9.92 -5.21 -14.47
N TYR A 726 9.42 -6.09 -15.33
CA TYR A 726 8.75 -5.74 -16.58
C TYR A 726 7.34 -6.32 -16.61
N ALA A 727 6.43 -5.64 -17.27
CA ALA A 727 5.06 -6.09 -17.38
C ALA A 727 4.43 -5.70 -18.71
N THR A 728 3.54 -6.55 -19.19
CA THR A 728 2.60 -6.24 -20.26
C THR A 728 1.19 -6.60 -19.79
N GLN A 729 0.27 -5.64 -19.89
CA GLN A 729 -1.13 -5.88 -19.59
C GLN A 729 -2.01 -5.54 -20.78
N MET A 730 -3.10 -6.26 -20.94
CA MET A 730 -4.13 -5.96 -21.93
C MET A 730 -5.51 -5.99 -21.31
N CYS A 731 -6.37 -5.13 -21.86
CA CYS A 731 -7.79 -5.00 -21.50
C CYS A 731 -8.66 -5.34 -22.70
N ILE A 732 -9.67 -6.18 -22.48
CA ILE A 732 -10.72 -6.47 -23.46
C ILE A 732 -12.04 -5.93 -22.92
N LEU A 733 -12.73 -5.10 -23.71
CA LEU A 733 -14.05 -4.60 -23.37
C LEU A 733 -15.14 -5.46 -24.03
N ASP A 734 -16.26 -5.56 -23.35
CA ASP A 734 -17.50 -6.03 -23.95
C ASP A 734 -18.04 -4.94 -24.89
N ARG A 735 -18.25 -5.28 -26.14
CA ARG A 735 -18.60 -4.31 -27.20
C ARG A 735 -19.99 -3.69 -26.97
N GLU A 736 -20.92 -4.41 -26.39
CA GLU A 736 -22.30 -3.94 -26.21
C GLU A 736 -22.42 -3.06 -24.97
N THR A 737 -21.80 -3.48 -23.87
CA THR A 737 -21.93 -2.80 -22.57
C THR A 737 -20.83 -1.78 -22.31
N GLY A 738 -19.70 -1.86 -23.03
CA GLY A 738 -18.49 -1.09 -22.78
C GLY A 738 -17.80 -1.44 -21.45
N ARG A 739 -18.22 -2.52 -20.78
CA ARG A 739 -17.58 -2.95 -19.52
C ARG A 739 -16.34 -3.79 -19.78
N VAL A 740 -15.40 -3.75 -18.84
CA VAL A 740 -14.22 -4.60 -18.92
C VAL A 740 -14.65 -6.06 -18.78
N LYS A 741 -14.40 -6.83 -19.84
CA LYS A 741 -14.73 -8.26 -19.95
C LYS A 741 -13.59 -9.13 -19.40
N LYS A 742 -12.35 -8.75 -19.73
CA LYS A 742 -11.15 -9.52 -19.36
C LYS A 742 -9.93 -8.61 -19.22
N MET A 743 -9.12 -8.89 -18.22
CA MET A 743 -7.76 -8.40 -18.10
C MET A 743 -6.77 -9.55 -18.20
N VAL A 744 -5.70 -9.39 -18.97
CA VAL A 744 -4.57 -10.32 -19.00
C VAL A 744 -3.32 -9.55 -18.59
N ALA A 745 -2.61 -10.02 -17.58
CA ALA A 745 -1.50 -9.32 -16.97
C ALA A 745 -0.28 -10.26 -16.85
N ALA A 746 0.69 -10.10 -17.75
CA ALA A 746 1.95 -10.84 -17.73
C ALA A 746 3.03 -10.00 -17.04
N HIS A 747 3.63 -10.56 -16.01
CA HIS A 747 4.64 -9.89 -15.20
C HIS A 747 5.89 -10.75 -15.05
N ASP A 748 7.05 -10.17 -15.38
CA ASP A 748 8.34 -10.76 -15.08
C ASP A 748 8.65 -10.58 -13.60
N VAL A 749 8.87 -11.68 -12.92
CA VAL A 749 9.17 -11.75 -11.48
C VAL A 749 10.59 -12.27 -11.22
N GLY A 750 11.40 -12.43 -12.29
CA GLY A 750 12.67 -13.15 -12.22
C GLY A 750 12.42 -14.60 -11.81
N LYS A 751 12.71 -14.96 -10.56
CA LYS A 751 12.32 -16.25 -9.95
C LYS A 751 11.13 -16.04 -9.01
N ALA A 752 10.02 -16.72 -9.25
CA ALA A 752 8.90 -16.70 -8.34
C ALA A 752 9.23 -17.44 -7.05
N VAL A 753 9.27 -16.74 -5.92
CA VAL A 753 9.48 -17.38 -4.60
C VAL A 753 8.24 -18.15 -4.19
N ASN A 754 7.08 -17.51 -4.29
CA ASN A 754 5.78 -18.14 -4.10
C ASN A 754 4.83 -17.73 -5.23
N PRO A 755 4.62 -18.57 -6.25
CA PRO A 755 3.77 -18.24 -7.39
C PRO A 755 2.34 -17.86 -7.01
N LEU A 756 1.76 -18.49 -5.97
CA LEU A 756 0.43 -18.16 -5.48
C LEU A 756 0.35 -16.70 -4.98
N SER A 757 1.38 -16.26 -4.26
CA SER A 757 1.48 -14.88 -3.79
C SER A 757 1.76 -13.90 -4.93
N CYS A 758 2.58 -14.27 -5.92
CA CYS A 758 2.85 -13.44 -7.10
C CYS A 758 1.55 -13.16 -7.89
N GLU A 759 0.77 -14.17 -8.16
CA GLU A 759 -0.54 -14.01 -8.82
C GLU A 759 -1.45 -13.08 -8.02
N GLY A 760 -1.52 -13.25 -6.69
CA GLY A 760 -2.31 -12.38 -5.81
C GLY A 760 -1.86 -10.92 -5.83
N GLN A 761 -0.55 -10.65 -5.97
CA GLN A 761 -0.04 -9.28 -6.14
C GLN A 761 -0.44 -8.69 -7.50
N ILE A 762 -0.42 -9.49 -8.57
CA ILE A 762 -0.83 -9.07 -9.91
C ILE A 762 -2.31 -8.73 -9.92
N GLU A 763 -3.16 -9.63 -9.47
CA GLU A 763 -4.62 -9.44 -9.41
C GLU A 763 -5.01 -8.20 -8.58
N GLY A 764 -4.40 -8.06 -7.40
CA GLY A 764 -4.61 -6.90 -6.52
C GLY A 764 -4.17 -5.57 -7.13
N GLY A 765 -3.03 -5.56 -7.84
CA GLY A 765 -2.54 -4.38 -8.55
C GLY A 765 -3.44 -3.98 -9.72
N VAL A 766 -3.88 -4.95 -10.51
CA VAL A 766 -4.81 -4.74 -11.63
C VAL A 766 -6.12 -4.13 -11.13
N VAL A 767 -6.74 -4.70 -10.08
CA VAL A 767 -8.03 -4.15 -9.57
C VAL A 767 -7.86 -2.78 -8.94
N MET A 768 -6.75 -2.52 -8.23
CA MET A 768 -6.45 -1.17 -7.74
C MET A 768 -6.39 -0.16 -8.88
N SER A 769 -5.72 -0.51 -9.97
CA SER A 769 -5.59 0.37 -11.14
C SER A 769 -6.82 0.42 -12.04
N LEU A 770 -7.69 -0.59 -12.03
CA LEU A 770 -9.05 -0.47 -12.59
C LEU A 770 -9.79 0.69 -11.92
N GLY A 771 -9.70 0.78 -10.59
CA GLY A 771 -10.25 1.91 -9.85
C GLY A 771 -9.63 3.24 -10.26
N TYR A 772 -8.32 3.32 -10.31
CA TYR A 772 -7.57 4.52 -10.74
C TYR A 772 -7.96 4.97 -12.15
N ALA A 773 -8.10 4.03 -13.06
CA ALA A 773 -8.47 4.32 -14.44
C ALA A 773 -9.94 4.75 -14.61
N LEU A 774 -10.87 4.26 -13.80
CA LEU A 774 -12.29 4.30 -14.13
C LEU A 774 -13.17 5.00 -13.09
N THR A 775 -12.84 4.98 -11.81
CA THR A 775 -13.82 5.34 -10.76
C THR A 775 -13.26 6.08 -9.56
N GLU A 776 -11.97 5.94 -9.25
CA GLU A 776 -11.41 6.49 -8.02
C GLU A 776 -11.20 8.00 -8.11
N GLN A 777 -11.63 8.71 -7.07
CA GLN A 777 -11.49 10.15 -6.92
C GLN A 777 -11.25 10.52 -5.46
N TYR A 778 -10.40 11.52 -5.25
CA TYR A 778 -10.16 12.15 -3.97
C TYR A 778 -10.37 13.67 -4.14
N PRO A 779 -11.64 14.12 -4.22
CA PRO A 779 -11.94 15.53 -4.46
C PRO A 779 -11.59 16.38 -3.23
N ILE A 780 -10.95 17.51 -3.49
CA ILE A 780 -10.57 18.53 -2.52
C ILE A 780 -11.34 19.80 -2.86
N ASP A 781 -11.94 20.46 -1.87
CA ASP A 781 -12.70 21.70 -2.05
C ASP A 781 -11.79 22.96 -2.00
N GLU A 782 -12.40 24.12 -2.18
CA GLU A 782 -11.73 25.42 -2.12
C GLU A 782 -11.12 25.77 -0.75
N ASN A 783 -11.41 24.97 0.28
CA ASN A 783 -10.80 25.10 1.61
C ASN A 783 -9.68 24.09 1.85
N CYS A 784 -9.18 23.46 0.78
CA CYS A 784 -8.21 22.36 0.83
C CYS A 784 -8.69 21.13 1.64
N LYS A 785 -10.00 20.93 1.71
CA LYS A 785 -10.61 19.85 2.49
C LYS A 785 -11.04 18.69 1.58
N PRO A 786 -10.66 17.44 1.90
CA PRO A 786 -11.18 16.27 1.21
C PRO A 786 -12.69 16.12 1.50
N THR A 787 -13.49 15.94 0.47
CA THR A 787 -14.95 15.88 0.59
C THR A 787 -15.52 14.45 0.49
N ALA A 788 -14.73 13.46 0.05
CA ALA A 788 -15.16 12.08 -0.08
C ALA A 788 -15.10 11.33 1.27
N LYS A 789 -16.17 10.59 1.58
CA LYS A 789 -16.17 9.54 2.60
C LYS A 789 -15.61 8.25 2.03
N TYR A 790 -15.19 7.31 2.90
CA TYR A 790 -14.58 6.04 2.47
C TYR A 790 -15.41 5.28 1.44
N GLY A 791 -16.71 5.17 1.64
CA GLY A 791 -17.62 4.51 0.70
C GLY A 791 -17.82 5.24 -0.64
N MET A 792 -17.34 6.48 -0.76
CA MET A 792 -17.49 7.35 -1.93
C MET A 792 -16.20 7.49 -2.75
N LEU A 793 -15.10 6.89 -2.32
CA LEU A 793 -13.80 6.95 -3.00
C LEU A 793 -13.79 6.29 -4.39
N GLY A 794 -14.80 5.50 -4.73
CA GLY A 794 -14.87 4.82 -6.03
C GLY A 794 -14.17 3.48 -6.11
N LEU A 795 -13.85 2.88 -4.97
CA LEU A 795 -13.18 1.58 -4.92
C LEU A 795 -14.03 0.47 -5.56
N PHE A 796 -13.42 -0.35 -6.40
CA PHE A 796 -14.07 -1.53 -6.97
C PHE A 796 -14.49 -2.51 -5.88
N ARG A 797 -15.66 -3.12 -6.05
CA ARG A 797 -16.22 -4.17 -5.19
C ARG A 797 -16.21 -5.51 -5.90
N ALA A 798 -16.36 -6.60 -5.16
CA ALA A 798 -16.26 -7.96 -5.69
C ALA A 798 -17.18 -8.23 -6.89
N ASN A 799 -18.39 -7.69 -6.88
CA ASN A 799 -19.35 -7.83 -7.98
C ASN A 799 -19.17 -6.83 -9.14
N GLN A 800 -18.12 -6.02 -9.10
CA GLN A 800 -17.80 -5.01 -10.12
C GLN A 800 -16.51 -5.32 -10.87
N ILE A 801 -15.69 -6.25 -10.36
CA ILE A 801 -14.46 -6.65 -11.05
C ILE A 801 -14.80 -7.33 -12.38
N PRO A 802 -13.87 -7.33 -13.35
CA PRO A 802 -14.05 -8.09 -14.58
C PRO A 802 -14.34 -9.56 -14.29
N PRO A 803 -15.16 -10.23 -15.11
CA PRO A 803 -15.42 -11.66 -15.00
C PRO A 803 -14.14 -12.49 -15.00
N GLU A 804 -13.11 -12.04 -15.72
CA GLU A 804 -11.83 -12.72 -15.83
C GLU A 804 -10.67 -11.76 -15.64
N ILE A 805 -9.78 -12.09 -14.71
CA ILE A 805 -8.46 -11.48 -14.53
C ILE A 805 -7.45 -12.61 -14.57
N GLN A 806 -6.69 -12.68 -15.65
CA GLN A 806 -5.67 -13.69 -15.87
C GLN A 806 -4.29 -13.15 -15.52
N ALA A 807 -3.73 -13.60 -14.39
CA ALA A 807 -2.36 -13.33 -14.01
C ALA A 807 -1.42 -14.36 -14.68
N ILE A 808 -0.38 -13.87 -15.36
CA ILE A 808 0.67 -14.71 -15.97
C ILE A 808 1.99 -14.33 -15.30
N VAL A 809 2.56 -15.28 -14.57
CA VAL A 809 3.88 -15.14 -13.95
C VAL A 809 4.93 -15.56 -14.97
N VAL A 810 5.78 -14.61 -15.37
CA VAL A 810 6.92 -14.83 -16.28
C VAL A 810 8.18 -14.90 -15.43
N GLU A 811 8.96 -15.95 -15.60
CA GLU A 811 10.25 -16.11 -14.92
C GLU A 811 11.39 -15.89 -15.94
N LYS A 812 12.07 -14.75 -15.86
CA LYS A 812 13.26 -14.43 -16.67
C LYS A 812 14.52 -14.63 -15.84
N PRO A 813 15.32 -15.65 -16.10
CA PRO A 813 16.60 -15.85 -15.40
C PRO A 813 17.62 -14.77 -15.78
N GLY A 814 18.64 -14.59 -14.95
CA GLY A 814 19.77 -13.70 -15.22
C GLY A 814 20.17 -12.80 -14.05
N LEU A 815 19.28 -12.60 -13.08
CA LEU A 815 19.61 -11.85 -11.86
C LEU A 815 20.39 -12.74 -10.87
N ASN A 816 21.55 -12.24 -10.40
CA ASN A 816 22.48 -13.00 -9.56
C ASN A 816 22.34 -12.71 -8.06
N VAL A 817 21.26 -12.09 -7.62
CA VAL A 817 20.96 -11.81 -6.22
C VAL A 817 19.58 -12.35 -5.86
N ALA A 818 19.32 -12.56 -4.58
CA ALA A 818 18.04 -13.04 -4.05
C ALA A 818 17.51 -14.33 -4.71
N GLY A 819 18.42 -15.22 -5.15
CA GLY A 819 18.04 -16.42 -5.91
C GLY A 819 17.35 -16.12 -7.25
N GLY A 820 17.54 -14.92 -7.80
CA GLY A 820 16.94 -14.44 -9.04
C GLY A 820 15.58 -13.76 -8.89
N ALA A 821 15.07 -13.59 -7.66
CA ALA A 821 13.75 -13.02 -7.42
C ALA A 821 13.74 -11.49 -7.54
N ILE A 822 12.71 -10.94 -8.18
CA ILE A 822 12.45 -9.50 -8.34
C ILE A 822 11.19 -9.14 -7.56
N GLY A 823 11.22 -8.02 -6.82
CA GLY A 823 10.05 -7.50 -6.14
C GLY A 823 9.01 -6.94 -7.10
N ILE A 824 7.74 -7.30 -6.93
CA ILE A 824 6.64 -6.93 -7.82
C ILE A 824 5.52 -6.13 -7.12
N GLY A 825 5.80 -5.57 -5.95
CA GLY A 825 4.79 -4.86 -5.17
C GLY A 825 4.11 -3.71 -5.91
N GLU A 826 4.81 -3.01 -6.79
CA GLU A 826 4.34 -1.78 -7.45
C GLU A 826 3.98 -1.96 -8.92
N ILE A 827 4.80 -2.68 -9.70
CA ILE A 827 4.64 -2.79 -11.16
C ILE A 827 3.27 -3.31 -11.58
N THR A 828 2.66 -4.13 -10.73
CA THR A 828 1.36 -4.77 -11.00
C THR A 828 0.21 -3.78 -11.20
N SER A 829 0.38 -2.53 -10.75
CA SER A 829 -0.61 -1.46 -10.87
C SER A 829 -0.26 -0.40 -11.95
N ILE A 830 0.82 -0.57 -12.72
CA ILE A 830 1.33 0.49 -13.58
C ILE A 830 0.68 0.49 -14.97
N PRO A 831 0.73 -0.59 -15.77
CA PRO A 831 0.27 -0.51 -17.16
C PRO A 831 -1.25 -0.66 -17.35
N THR A 832 -2.00 -0.83 -16.28
CA THR A 832 -3.46 -1.09 -16.36
C THR A 832 -4.23 0.08 -16.97
N ALA A 833 -4.00 1.31 -16.50
CA ALA A 833 -4.77 2.47 -16.95
C ALA A 833 -4.60 2.77 -18.44
N PRO A 834 -3.38 2.82 -19.00
CA PRO A 834 -3.21 3.04 -20.44
C PRO A 834 -3.76 1.88 -21.29
N ALA A 835 -3.70 0.63 -20.84
CA ALA A 835 -4.32 -0.50 -21.53
C ALA A 835 -5.85 -0.34 -21.62
N ILE A 836 -6.48 0.12 -20.54
CA ILE A 836 -7.93 0.40 -20.51
C ILE A 836 -8.27 1.58 -21.43
N ALA A 837 -7.49 2.66 -21.38
CA ALA A 837 -7.71 3.83 -22.22
C ALA A 837 -7.64 3.49 -23.72
N ASP A 838 -6.70 2.64 -24.12
CA ASP A 838 -6.60 2.17 -25.51
C ASP A 838 -7.79 1.27 -25.90
N ALA A 839 -8.22 0.38 -25.01
CA ALA A 839 -9.39 -0.46 -25.24
C ALA A 839 -10.66 0.39 -25.49
N TYR A 840 -10.87 1.47 -24.74
CA TYR A 840 -11.96 2.41 -24.97
C TYR A 840 -11.81 3.15 -26.31
N PHE A 841 -10.58 3.56 -26.66
CA PHE A 841 -10.35 4.15 -27.97
C PHE A 841 -10.72 3.17 -29.10
N ARG A 842 -10.38 1.88 -28.97
CA ARG A 842 -10.76 0.84 -29.94
C ARG A 842 -12.28 0.61 -29.99
N LEU A 843 -13.00 0.92 -28.92
CA LEU A 843 -14.45 0.80 -28.84
C LEU A 843 -15.18 1.96 -29.54
N ASP A 844 -14.77 3.21 -29.26
CA ASP A 844 -15.55 4.40 -29.63
C ASP A 844 -14.77 5.50 -30.38
N GLY A 845 -13.48 5.33 -30.59
CA GLY A 845 -12.60 6.28 -31.30
C GLY A 845 -12.26 7.54 -30.51
N GLN A 846 -12.61 7.64 -29.23
CA GLN A 846 -12.33 8.81 -28.38
C GLN A 846 -11.05 8.62 -27.58
N ARG A 847 -10.04 9.49 -27.80
CA ARG A 847 -8.84 9.55 -26.96
C ARG A 847 -9.18 10.23 -25.64
N ARG A 848 -8.81 9.58 -24.55
CA ARG A 848 -8.98 10.05 -23.19
C ARG A 848 -7.61 10.26 -22.55
N LEU A 849 -7.33 11.49 -22.17
CA LEU A 849 -6.01 11.94 -21.68
C LEU A 849 -6.07 12.34 -20.20
N THR A 850 -7.20 12.12 -19.56
CA THR A 850 -7.46 12.44 -18.15
C THR A 850 -7.98 11.21 -17.43
N LEU A 851 -7.49 10.97 -16.20
CA LEU A 851 -8.02 9.95 -15.31
C LEU A 851 -8.85 10.60 -14.19
N PRO A 852 -9.90 9.90 -13.68
CA PRO A 852 -10.48 8.68 -14.25
C PRO A 852 -11.09 8.94 -15.62
N LEU A 853 -11.10 7.92 -16.49
CA LEU A 853 -11.57 8.04 -17.86
C LEU A 853 -13.03 8.47 -17.91
N GLU A 854 -13.31 9.52 -18.66
CA GLU A 854 -14.66 10.04 -18.87
C GLU A 854 -15.46 9.22 -19.92
N ASN A 855 -16.77 9.36 -19.88
CA ASN A 855 -17.69 8.72 -20.85
C ASN A 855 -17.51 7.21 -20.94
N THR A 856 -17.40 6.56 -19.77
CA THR A 856 -17.39 5.10 -19.63
C THR A 856 -18.62 4.63 -18.84
N PRO A 857 -19.01 3.34 -18.93
CA PRO A 857 -20.10 2.79 -18.11
C PRO A 857 -19.83 2.83 -16.60
N TYR A 858 -18.61 3.15 -16.19
CA TYR A 858 -18.18 3.27 -14.80
C TYR A 858 -18.17 4.73 -14.31
N ALA A 859 -18.22 5.70 -15.24
CA ALA A 859 -18.22 7.11 -14.89
C ALA A 859 -19.45 7.43 -14.02
N ARG A 860 -19.22 8.15 -12.92
CA ARG A 860 -20.30 8.60 -12.05
C ARG A 860 -21.19 9.57 -12.86
N LYS A 861 -22.49 9.34 -12.83
CA LYS A 861 -23.43 10.36 -13.31
C LYS A 861 -23.28 11.59 -12.41
N LYS A 862 -22.91 12.70 -13.04
CA LYS A 862 -22.81 14.01 -12.36
C LYS A 862 -24.16 14.43 -11.82
#